data_26634d2803eb2a678073660058a4938c
#
_entry.id   26634d2803eb2a678073660058a4938c
#
_cell.length_a   1.000
_cell.length_b   1.000
_cell.length_c   1.000
_cell.angle_alpha   90.00
_cell.angle_beta   90.00
_cell.angle_gamma   90.00
#
_symmetry.space_group_name_H-M   'P 1'
#
loop_
_entity.id
_entity.type
_entity.pdbx_description
1 polymer ?
#
loop_
_entity_poly.entity_id
_entity_poly.type
_entity_poly.pdbx_seq_one_letter_code
_entity_poly.pdbx_strand_id
1 'polypeptide(L)'
;GAGAFGSADMPHVKTEWNQGDIWIRRKFSIEDKNISKKRLYLVYSHDDVFELYLNGQMLVSTGYKWRNYVVQPLDAEQVKSLTAEDNLIAAHCHNTKGGAYVDFGLFTDDEMESFFGTEAEQIKVSVLPTQTYYSFYCGPVQLDLKFTSPLVLNDLDLLSSPVNYISYEVRSLDKHAHDVQIYFSATPRWAVNSLDQEVSVENYRSSDIHILKTGTLEQNVLGKSGDIICIDWGYFYLAGNLSESSDMSVGTPCSIQESFAGKGILPDTKISRTSVRLDKEEILLAYSENLGNVRERKSEGYLMIGYDDIASVQYFGKNLKAYWKKKYPTMEAALADARKNYIKTMQRCDEWDYKVMKDAVEAGGQQYAELCAASYRQAISAHKLVCGPAGELFFFSKENNSNGSIGTVDVTYPSCPIFIRYNTEIMKAMLDFIFDYSESGRWKKPFAAHDVGTYPLANGQTYQGDMPVEETGNMLIMTTAIAIADGNADYAAKHWEILTAWSNYLAEVGMDPENQLCTEDFAGHLAHNANLSAKAIMAIAGYGRLAEMLNKPEKAKKFTEMAKRMAIEWERRADDGDHYRLAFDMPGTWSQKYNFVWDKVLGLNILPDRIMKKEVAFYLKNQNKYGLPLDNRFTWGKTDDTVWSATMADSEGDFQELIRPIWKYVNETSSRVPLGDWYETLNADYINFRARSVVGGVFMKSLDHYLRNKRK
;
A
#
# COMPACT_ATOMS: atom_id res chain seq x y z
N GLY A 1 24.96 -9.56 22.59
CA GLY A 1 23.59 -9.76 22.22
C GLY A 1 22.92 -8.43 22.04
N ALA A 2 22.59 -8.07 20.82
CA ALA A 2 21.68 -6.98 20.56
C ALA A 2 20.32 -7.41 21.13
N GLY A 3 19.73 -6.59 21.96
CA GLY A 3 18.37 -6.78 22.43
C GLY A 3 17.51 -5.72 21.80
N ALA A 4 16.37 -6.09 21.23
CA ALA A 4 15.30 -5.16 21.00
C ALA A 4 14.68 -4.78 22.34
N PHE A 5 14.48 -3.49 22.56
CA PHE A 5 13.86 -2.95 23.76
C PHE A 5 12.48 -2.40 23.38
N GLY A 6 11.46 -2.58 24.22
CA GLY A 6 10.16 -2.05 23.88
C GLY A 6 9.02 -2.53 24.76
N SER A 7 7.80 -2.22 24.35
CA SER A 7 6.57 -2.73 24.99
C SER A 7 6.35 -4.21 24.66
N ALA A 8 5.73 -4.95 25.58
CA ALA A 8 5.56 -6.40 25.50
C ALA A 8 4.71 -6.90 24.32
N ASP A 9 3.92 -6.01 23.71
CA ASP A 9 3.09 -6.26 22.53
C ASP A 9 3.87 -6.23 21.20
N MET A 10 5.14 -5.81 21.23
CA MET A 10 6.01 -5.79 20.04
C MET A 10 6.67 -7.15 19.79
N PRO A 11 6.65 -7.67 18.54
CA PRO A 11 7.01 -9.07 18.25
C PRO A 11 8.50 -9.41 18.46
N HIS A 12 9.38 -8.42 18.52
CA HIS A 12 10.85 -8.62 18.62
C HIS A 12 11.45 -8.18 19.94
N VAL A 13 10.62 -7.80 20.92
CA VAL A 13 11.08 -7.36 22.23
C VAL A 13 11.91 -8.43 22.93
N LYS A 14 13.09 -8.07 23.39
CA LYS A 14 13.99 -8.88 24.23
C LYS A 14 14.07 -8.34 25.65
N THR A 15 13.84 -7.03 25.81
CA THR A 15 13.85 -6.32 27.10
C THR A 15 12.69 -5.35 27.14
N GLU A 16 11.83 -5.46 28.14
CA GLU A 16 10.72 -4.54 28.31
C GLU A 16 11.21 -3.13 28.68
N TRP A 17 10.59 -2.14 28.06
CA TRP A 17 10.80 -0.73 28.30
C TRP A 17 9.44 -0.02 28.34
N ASN A 18 9.08 0.47 29.52
CA ASN A 18 7.76 1.06 29.81
C ASN A 18 7.87 2.51 30.36
N GLN A 19 8.96 3.22 30.04
CA GLN A 19 9.21 4.60 30.47
C GLN A 19 9.32 5.52 29.25
N GLY A 20 9.25 6.84 29.45
CA GLY A 20 9.38 7.80 28.35
C GLY A 20 10.73 7.76 27.64
N ASP A 21 11.81 7.57 28.37
CA ASP A 21 13.18 7.61 27.83
C ASP A 21 13.93 6.30 28.06
N ILE A 22 14.73 5.90 27.07
CA ILE A 22 15.73 4.85 27.20
C ILE A 22 17.07 5.30 26.65
N TRP A 23 18.14 5.01 27.41
CA TRP A 23 19.51 5.28 27.07
C TRP A 23 20.29 3.98 26.98
N ILE A 24 20.79 3.64 25.79
CA ILE A 24 21.49 2.39 25.51
C ILE A 24 22.95 2.71 25.16
N ARG A 25 23.88 1.98 25.75
CA ARG A 25 25.30 2.08 25.43
C ARG A 25 25.93 0.71 25.35
N ARG A 26 26.72 0.48 24.31
CA ARG A 26 27.45 -0.78 24.14
C ARG A 26 28.88 -0.50 23.62
N LYS A 27 29.86 -1.05 24.34
CA LYS A 27 31.22 -1.16 23.80
C LYS A 27 31.33 -2.42 22.95
N PHE A 28 32.12 -2.34 21.88
CA PHE A 28 32.37 -3.47 21.00
C PHE A 28 33.75 -3.37 20.35
N SER A 29 34.29 -4.49 19.95
CA SER A 29 35.54 -4.62 19.19
C SER A 29 35.26 -5.20 17.83
N ILE A 30 36.09 -4.90 16.85
CA ILE A 30 35.96 -5.39 15.47
C ILE A 30 37.11 -6.37 15.24
N GLU A 31 36.79 -7.62 15.10
CA GLU A 31 37.76 -8.70 14.85
C GLU A 31 38.26 -8.71 13.40
N ASP A 32 37.43 -8.23 12.46
CA ASP A 32 37.77 -8.19 11.04
C ASP A 32 38.74 -7.07 10.70
N LYS A 33 40.00 -7.45 10.40
CA LYS A 33 41.05 -6.52 9.99
C LYS A 33 40.81 -5.79 8.66
N ASN A 34 39.88 -6.30 7.86
CA ASN A 34 39.48 -5.75 6.56
C ASN A 34 38.22 -4.90 6.60
N ILE A 35 37.73 -4.58 7.79
CA ILE A 35 36.47 -3.85 7.97
C ILE A 35 36.42 -2.53 7.17
N SER A 36 37.56 -1.83 7.05
CA SER A 36 37.67 -0.57 6.29
C SER A 36 37.52 -0.73 4.78
N LYS A 37 37.56 -1.96 4.28
CA LYS A 37 37.34 -2.30 2.86
C LYS A 37 35.93 -2.77 2.59
N LYS A 38 35.13 -3.02 3.62
CA LYS A 38 33.75 -3.48 3.51
C LYS A 38 32.78 -2.30 3.55
N ARG A 39 31.64 -2.46 2.89
CA ARG A 39 30.52 -1.54 3.09
C ARG A 39 29.91 -1.82 4.46
N LEU A 40 29.75 -0.80 5.26
CA LEU A 40 29.09 -0.90 6.56
C LEU A 40 27.72 -0.21 6.48
N TYR A 41 26.77 -0.84 7.13
CA TYR A 41 25.41 -0.35 7.23
C TYR A 41 25.00 -0.26 8.69
N LEU A 42 24.37 0.83 9.05
CA LEU A 42 23.55 0.91 10.24
C LEU A 42 22.15 0.41 9.90
N VAL A 43 21.64 -0.54 10.67
CA VAL A 43 20.24 -0.96 10.60
C VAL A 43 19.60 -0.59 11.91
N TYR A 44 18.49 0.15 11.86
CA TYR A 44 17.81 0.61 13.07
C TYR A 44 16.30 0.60 12.94
N SER A 45 15.66 0.43 14.08
CA SER A 45 14.20 0.45 14.26
C SER A 45 13.91 1.19 15.55
N HIS A 46 12.93 2.09 15.55
CA HIS A 46 12.57 2.88 16.73
C HIS A 46 11.14 3.42 16.64
N ASP A 47 10.62 3.76 17.78
CA ASP A 47 9.36 4.47 18.00
C ASP A 47 9.59 5.52 19.09
N ASP A 48 9.32 6.62 18.81
CA ASP A 48 9.18 7.95 18.42
C ASP A 48 10.53 8.64 18.09
N VAL A 49 11.03 9.53 19.01
CA VAL A 49 12.28 10.30 18.80
C VAL A 49 13.48 9.41 19.03
N PHE A 50 14.41 9.41 18.09
CA PHE A 50 15.60 8.55 18.16
C PHE A 50 16.87 9.30 17.75
N GLU A 51 17.90 9.11 18.55
CA GLU A 51 19.26 9.57 18.28
C GLU A 51 20.24 8.42 18.45
N LEU A 52 21.20 8.29 17.52
CA LEU A 52 22.24 7.28 17.58
C LEU A 52 23.61 7.86 17.31
N TYR A 53 24.56 7.45 18.11
CA TYR A 53 25.94 7.92 18.09
C TYR A 53 26.92 6.76 17.98
N LEU A 54 27.98 6.92 17.18
CA LEU A 54 29.11 6.01 17.08
C LEU A 54 30.39 6.78 17.41
N ASN A 55 31.13 6.31 18.42
CA ASN A 55 32.37 6.94 18.90
C ASN A 55 32.23 8.45 19.15
N GLY A 56 31.05 8.88 19.61
CA GLY A 56 30.76 10.29 19.90
C GLY A 56 30.23 11.09 18.70
N GLN A 57 30.25 10.52 17.49
CA GLN A 57 29.69 11.15 16.31
C GLN A 57 28.23 10.76 16.16
N MET A 58 27.36 11.74 15.95
CA MET A 58 25.92 11.49 15.67
C MET A 58 25.74 10.87 14.27
N LEU A 59 25.13 9.70 14.19
CA LEU A 59 24.81 9.01 12.94
C LEU A 59 23.38 9.28 12.51
N VAL A 60 22.45 9.32 13.46
CA VAL A 60 21.01 9.45 13.22
C VAL A 60 20.39 10.40 14.22
N SER A 61 19.50 11.25 13.76
CA SER A 61 18.55 12.02 14.56
C SER A 61 17.24 12.13 13.77
N THR A 62 16.15 11.51 14.26
CA THR A 62 14.93 11.34 13.47
C THR A 62 13.83 12.35 13.78
N GLY A 63 13.90 13.03 14.93
CA GLY A 63 12.73 13.75 15.45
C GLY A 63 11.55 12.79 15.77
N TYR A 64 10.34 13.32 15.84
CA TYR A 64 9.12 12.53 16.10
C TYR A 64 8.76 11.70 14.87
N LYS A 65 9.23 10.46 14.82
CA LYS A 65 8.96 9.47 13.77
C LYS A 65 9.16 8.08 14.33
N TRP A 66 8.42 7.08 13.84
CA TRP A 66 8.79 5.68 14.03
C TRP A 66 9.35 5.10 12.74
N ARG A 67 10.25 4.14 12.86
CA ARG A 67 10.95 3.49 11.75
C ARG A 67 11.16 2.02 12.05
N ASN A 68 10.97 1.18 11.02
CA ASN A 68 11.20 -0.25 11.10
C ASN A 68 12.35 -0.64 10.18
N TYR A 69 13.46 -1.10 10.76
CA TYR A 69 14.61 -1.67 10.08
C TYR A 69 15.11 -0.84 8.88
N VAL A 70 15.33 0.44 9.11
CA VAL A 70 15.97 1.32 8.11
C VAL A 70 17.42 0.88 7.94
N VAL A 71 17.82 0.65 6.70
CA VAL A 71 19.20 0.35 6.32
C VAL A 71 19.86 1.63 5.82
N GLN A 72 20.86 2.12 6.52
CA GLN A 72 21.60 3.35 6.20
C GLN A 72 23.08 3.00 5.98
N PRO A 73 23.64 3.22 4.78
CA PRO A 73 25.08 3.04 4.58
C PRO A 73 25.86 4.08 5.40
N LEU A 74 26.98 3.65 5.98
CA LEU A 74 27.94 4.55 6.61
C LEU A 74 28.83 5.20 5.55
N ASP A 75 29.07 6.49 5.67
CA ASP A 75 30.02 7.18 4.81
C ASP A 75 31.50 6.89 5.19
N ALA A 76 32.42 7.32 4.33
CA ALA A 76 33.83 7.04 4.52
C ALA A 76 34.43 7.67 5.80
N GLU A 77 33.89 8.77 6.31
CA GLU A 77 34.34 9.40 7.56
C GLU A 77 33.82 8.66 8.79
N GLN A 78 32.56 8.23 8.74
CA GLN A 78 31.95 7.39 9.77
C GLN A 78 32.69 6.06 9.91
N VAL A 79 33.03 5.41 8.78
CA VAL A 79 33.83 4.18 8.78
C VAL A 79 35.23 4.40 9.35
N LYS A 80 35.89 5.51 9.04
CA LYS A 80 37.21 5.86 9.59
C LYS A 80 37.19 6.10 11.10
N SER A 81 36.04 6.42 11.69
CA SER A 81 35.92 6.60 13.15
C SER A 81 35.98 5.28 13.91
N LEU A 82 35.84 4.15 13.22
CA LEU A 82 35.90 2.81 13.82
C LEU A 82 37.35 2.40 14.10
N THR A 83 37.54 1.82 15.27
CA THR A 83 38.83 1.26 15.74
C THR A 83 38.72 -0.24 15.96
N ALA A 84 39.82 -0.96 16.00
CA ALA A 84 39.82 -2.39 16.26
C ALA A 84 39.22 -2.72 17.63
N GLU A 85 39.47 -1.88 18.62
CA GLU A 85 39.02 -2.05 20.01
C GLU A 85 38.35 -0.75 20.51
N ASP A 86 37.57 -0.86 21.59
CA ASP A 86 36.97 0.27 22.33
C ASP A 86 35.99 1.14 21.53
N ASN A 87 35.32 0.61 20.50
CA ASN A 87 34.21 1.34 19.88
C ASN A 87 33.04 1.45 20.85
N LEU A 88 32.37 2.59 20.82
CA LEU A 88 31.17 2.85 21.60
C LEU A 88 29.99 3.22 20.67
N ILE A 89 28.96 2.42 20.67
CA ILE A 89 27.67 2.79 20.10
C ILE A 89 26.72 3.21 21.23
N ALA A 90 26.05 4.33 21.08
CA ALA A 90 25.10 4.86 22.07
C ALA A 90 23.82 5.34 21.38
N ALA A 91 22.70 5.07 21.99
CA ALA A 91 21.39 5.51 21.49
C ALA A 91 20.55 6.12 22.60
N HIS A 92 19.74 7.09 22.25
CA HIS A 92 18.65 7.62 23.04
C HIS A 92 17.36 7.46 22.25
N CYS A 93 16.31 6.94 22.87
CA CYS A 93 14.98 6.91 22.31
C CYS A 93 13.98 7.47 23.33
N HIS A 94 13.11 8.37 22.88
CA HIS A 94 12.07 8.98 23.70
C HIS A 94 10.71 8.61 23.12
N ASN A 95 9.90 7.88 23.90
CA ASN A 95 8.53 7.55 23.59
C ASN A 95 7.57 8.63 24.13
N THR A 96 6.74 9.17 23.26
CA THR A 96 5.76 10.21 23.63
C THR A 96 4.40 9.62 23.99
N LYS A 97 3.94 8.60 23.23
CA LYS A 97 2.65 7.91 23.43
C LYS A 97 2.66 6.54 22.75
N GLY A 98 1.83 5.62 23.26
CA GLY A 98 1.60 4.33 22.65
C GLY A 98 2.66 3.28 22.95
N GLY A 99 2.91 2.38 22.01
CA GLY A 99 3.96 1.39 22.09
C GLY A 99 5.34 2.04 22.01
N ALA A 100 6.34 1.39 22.60
CA ALA A 100 7.73 1.85 22.57
C ALA A 100 8.60 0.74 21.96
N TYR A 101 9.55 1.12 21.10
CA TYR A 101 10.43 0.14 20.48
C TYR A 101 11.75 0.77 20.02
N VAL A 102 12.87 0.11 20.32
CA VAL A 102 14.18 0.47 19.78
C VAL A 102 15.06 -0.75 19.58
N ASP A 103 15.61 -0.88 18.38
CA ASP A 103 16.63 -1.87 18.01
C ASP A 103 17.59 -1.25 17.01
N PHE A 104 18.87 -1.59 17.09
CA PHE A 104 19.87 -1.13 16.15
C PHE A 104 21.10 -2.02 16.14
N GLY A 105 21.79 -2.03 14.99
CA GLY A 105 23.04 -2.79 14.83
C GLY A 105 23.87 -2.29 13.65
N LEU A 106 25.17 -2.58 13.70
CA LEU A 106 26.07 -2.41 12.58
C LEU A 106 26.23 -3.73 11.84
N PHE A 107 26.12 -3.67 10.53
CA PHE A 107 26.22 -4.80 9.64
C PHE A 107 27.28 -4.53 8.59
N THR A 108 28.02 -5.53 8.22
CA THR A 108 28.84 -5.49 7.02
C THR A 108 28.05 -6.14 5.89
N ASP A 109 28.15 -5.55 4.73
CA ASP A 109 28.03 -6.30 3.50
C ASP A 109 29.30 -7.16 3.45
N ASP A 110 29.19 -8.47 3.66
CA ASP A 110 30.23 -9.34 3.17
C ASP A 110 30.28 -9.05 1.69
N GLU A 111 31.44 -8.58 1.17
CA GLU A 111 31.59 -8.53 -0.27
C GLU A 111 31.26 -9.92 -0.77
N MET A 112 29.98 -10.12 -1.16
CA MET A 112 29.72 -11.14 -2.16
C MET A 112 30.54 -10.69 -3.35
N GLU A 113 31.67 -11.35 -3.57
CA GLU A 113 32.39 -11.20 -4.82
C GLU A 113 31.31 -11.25 -5.88
N SER A 114 31.11 -10.14 -6.56
CA SER A 114 30.11 -10.09 -7.62
C SER A 114 30.58 -11.12 -8.63
N PHE A 115 29.98 -12.29 -8.63
CA PHE A 115 30.23 -13.30 -9.65
C PHE A 115 29.94 -12.77 -11.04
N PHE A 116 29.19 -11.65 -11.13
CA PHE A 116 28.83 -10.94 -12.33
C PHE A 116 29.73 -9.72 -12.51
N GLY A 117 30.53 -9.74 -13.58
CA GLY A 117 31.64 -8.78 -13.76
C GLY A 117 31.24 -7.36 -14.14
N THR A 118 30.00 -7.11 -14.59
CA THR A 118 29.57 -5.79 -15.09
C THR A 118 28.10 -5.57 -14.81
N GLU A 119 27.78 -4.37 -14.29
CA GLU A 119 26.41 -3.94 -14.11
C GLU A 119 25.77 -3.49 -15.44
N ALA A 120 24.47 -3.76 -15.60
CA ALA A 120 23.70 -3.26 -16.73
C ALA A 120 23.32 -1.79 -16.50
N GLU A 121 23.34 -0.99 -17.56
CA GLU A 121 22.93 0.41 -17.53
C GLU A 121 21.40 0.50 -17.71
N GLN A 122 20.66 0.98 -16.71
CA GLN A 122 19.23 1.25 -16.85
C GLN A 122 19.02 2.52 -17.68
N ILE A 123 18.37 2.39 -18.83
CA ILE A 123 18.10 3.50 -19.76
C ILE A 123 16.66 4.00 -19.70
N LYS A 124 15.73 3.18 -19.22
CA LYS A 124 14.31 3.57 -19.15
C LYS A 124 13.57 2.80 -18.06
N VAL A 125 12.61 3.49 -17.44
CA VAL A 125 11.53 2.89 -16.67
C VAL A 125 10.20 3.52 -17.09
N SER A 126 9.13 2.70 -17.14
CA SER A 126 7.77 3.17 -17.40
C SER A 126 6.81 2.39 -16.51
N VAL A 127 6.08 3.12 -15.67
CA VAL A 127 5.10 2.55 -14.74
C VAL A 127 3.71 2.75 -15.32
N LEU A 128 3.00 1.64 -15.54
CA LEU A 128 1.61 1.59 -15.96
C LEU A 128 0.75 0.91 -14.88
N PRO A 129 -0.57 1.00 -14.93
CA PRO A 129 -1.45 0.43 -13.91
C PRO A 129 -1.17 -1.04 -13.58
N THR A 130 -1.11 -1.92 -14.55
CA THR A 130 -0.87 -3.36 -14.35
C THR A 130 0.55 -3.80 -14.65
N GLN A 131 1.38 -2.95 -15.26
CA GLN A 131 2.68 -3.33 -15.79
C GLN A 131 3.77 -2.30 -15.47
N THR A 132 5.01 -2.76 -15.28
CA THR A 132 6.20 -1.89 -15.22
C THR A 132 7.22 -2.39 -16.22
N TYR A 133 7.71 -1.50 -17.05
CA TYR A 133 8.71 -1.77 -18.08
C TYR A 133 10.04 -1.15 -17.67
N TYR A 134 11.11 -1.93 -17.83
CA TYR A 134 12.49 -1.47 -17.71
C TYR A 134 13.26 -1.80 -18.99
N SER A 135 14.18 -0.94 -19.39
CA SER A 135 15.13 -1.21 -20.46
C SER A 135 16.55 -1.00 -19.94
N PHE A 136 17.43 -1.93 -20.33
CA PHE A 136 18.83 -1.93 -19.92
C PHE A 136 19.76 -2.14 -21.11
N TYR A 137 20.92 -1.50 -21.08
CA TYR A 137 22.05 -1.89 -21.90
C TYR A 137 22.92 -2.88 -21.12
N CYS A 138 23.08 -4.08 -21.68
CA CYS A 138 23.92 -5.15 -21.14
C CYS A 138 25.08 -5.40 -22.13
N GLY A 139 26.06 -4.49 -22.17
CA GLY A 139 27.09 -4.49 -23.19
C GLY A 139 26.50 -4.32 -24.60
N PRO A 140 26.73 -5.28 -25.56
CA PRO A 140 26.25 -5.18 -26.94
C PRO A 140 24.77 -5.57 -27.12
N VAL A 141 24.05 -5.92 -26.05
CA VAL A 141 22.63 -6.30 -26.12
C VAL A 141 21.75 -5.37 -25.29
N GLN A 142 20.52 -5.17 -25.72
CA GLN A 142 19.48 -4.54 -24.92
C GLN A 142 18.60 -5.62 -24.30
N LEU A 143 18.34 -5.46 -23.01
CA LEU A 143 17.36 -6.24 -22.26
C LEU A 143 16.15 -5.34 -21.92
N ASP A 144 14.97 -5.73 -22.36
CA ASP A 144 13.71 -5.15 -21.94
C ASP A 144 13.00 -6.11 -20.99
N LEU A 145 12.72 -5.64 -19.76
CA LEU A 145 11.99 -6.39 -18.73
C LEU A 145 10.60 -5.82 -18.54
N LYS A 146 9.63 -6.70 -18.33
CA LYS A 146 8.26 -6.34 -18.02
C LYS A 146 7.75 -7.15 -16.83
N PHE A 147 7.38 -6.47 -15.76
CA PHE A 147 6.69 -7.04 -14.60
C PHE A 147 5.19 -6.79 -14.76
N THR A 148 4.40 -7.86 -14.78
CA THR A 148 2.95 -7.78 -14.95
C THR A 148 2.22 -8.42 -13.77
N SER A 149 1.37 -7.62 -13.12
CA SER A 149 0.36 -8.09 -12.17
C SER A 149 -1.02 -7.85 -12.81
N PRO A 150 -1.78 -8.88 -13.21
CA PRO A 150 -2.99 -8.72 -14.02
C PRO A 150 -4.20 -8.23 -13.19
N LEU A 151 -4.01 -7.12 -12.46
CA LEU A 151 -4.99 -6.52 -11.56
C LEU A 151 -6.04 -5.70 -12.34
N VAL A 152 -6.82 -6.37 -13.18
CA VAL A 152 -7.85 -5.77 -14.04
C VAL A 152 -9.16 -5.66 -13.25
N LEU A 153 -9.49 -4.48 -12.75
CA LEU A 153 -10.62 -4.25 -11.83
C LEU A 153 -11.99 -4.70 -12.36
N ASN A 154 -12.20 -4.69 -13.66
CA ASN A 154 -13.46 -5.14 -14.26
C ASN A 154 -13.46 -6.61 -14.72
N ASP A 155 -12.48 -7.40 -14.25
CA ASP A 155 -12.36 -8.83 -14.52
C ASP A 155 -11.92 -9.54 -13.22
N LEU A 156 -12.88 -10.11 -12.48
CA LEU A 156 -12.62 -10.72 -11.19
C LEU A 156 -11.67 -11.94 -11.25
N ASP A 157 -11.67 -12.67 -12.37
CA ASP A 157 -10.77 -13.81 -12.56
C ASP A 157 -9.32 -13.35 -12.69
N LEU A 158 -9.08 -12.26 -13.44
CA LEU A 158 -7.75 -11.66 -13.54
C LEU A 158 -7.36 -10.92 -12.26
N LEU A 159 -8.28 -10.13 -11.68
CA LEU A 159 -8.05 -9.40 -10.44
C LEU A 159 -7.64 -10.32 -9.29
N SER A 160 -8.22 -11.52 -9.21
CA SER A 160 -7.91 -12.50 -8.16
C SER A 160 -6.79 -13.48 -8.54
N SER A 161 -6.23 -13.39 -9.75
CA SER A 161 -5.20 -14.33 -10.22
C SER A 161 -4.03 -14.41 -9.23
N PRO A 162 -3.66 -15.63 -8.77
CA PRO A 162 -2.50 -15.80 -7.90
C PRO A 162 -1.18 -15.72 -8.65
N VAL A 163 -1.19 -15.52 -9.98
CA VAL A 163 -0.02 -15.60 -10.86
C VAL A 163 0.32 -14.24 -11.45
N ASN A 164 1.59 -13.86 -11.30
CA ASN A 164 2.20 -12.69 -11.91
C ASN A 164 3.27 -13.14 -12.90
N TYR A 165 3.69 -12.24 -13.81
CA TYR A 165 4.63 -12.56 -14.86
C TYR A 165 5.84 -11.63 -14.82
N ILE A 166 7.02 -12.20 -15.12
CA ILE A 166 8.24 -11.49 -15.42
C ILE A 166 8.61 -11.86 -16.85
N SER A 167 8.40 -10.94 -17.78
CA SER A 167 8.67 -11.15 -19.20
C SER A 167 9.95 -10.42 -19.59
N TYR A 168 10.71 -10.99 -20.51
CA TYR A 168 11.94 -10.39 -21.02
C TYR A 168 12.02 -10.50 -22.52
N GLU A 169 12.70 -9.53 -23.13
CA GLU A 169 13.02 -9.45 -24.52
C GLU A 169 14.47 -9.00 -24.66
N VAL A 170 15.24 -9.68 -25.50
CA VAL A 170 16.65 -9.35 -25.74
C VAL A 170 16.91 -9.20 -27.23
N ARG A 171 17.70 -8.18 -27.60
CA ARG A 171 18.14 -7.94 -28.98
C ARG A 171 19.58 -7.43 -29.04
N SER A 172 20.30 -7.74 -30.12
CA SER A 172 21.60 -7.15 -30.39
C SER A 172 21.48 -5.67 -30.80
N LEU A 173 22.43 -4.85 -30.33
CA LEU A 173 22.56 -3.44 -30.69
C LEU A 173 23.57 -3.18 -31.82
N ASP A 174 24.51 -4.09 -32.04
CA ASP A 174 25.63 -3.92 -32.96
C ASP A 174 25.55 -4.82 -34.24
N LYS A 175 24.39 -5.47 -34.44
CA LYS A 175 24.09 -6.37 -35.57
C LYS A 175 24.87 -7.69 -35.59
N HIS A 176 25.76 -7.92 -34.63
CA HIS A 176 26.45 -9.20 -34.48
C HIS A 176 25.60 -10.19 -33.66
N ALA A 177 25.94 -11.45 -33.74
CA ALA A 177 25.36 -12.49 -32.93
C ALA A 177 26.05 -12.52 -31.56
N HIS A 178 25.29 -12.50 -30.49
CA HIS A 178 25.76 -12.61 -29.11
C HIS A 178 25.14 -13.83 -28.45
N ASP A 179 25.93 -14.62 -27.76
CA ASP A 179 25.46 -15.73 -26.97
C ASP A 179 24.90 -15.19 -25.66
N VAL A 180 23.59 -15.36 -25.43
CA VAL A 180 22.85 -14.74 -24.33
C VAL A 180 22.14 -15.77 -23.47
N GLN A 181 22.28 -15.60 -22.17
CA GLN A 181 21.59 -16.40 -21.18
C GLN A 181 20.86 -15.48 -20.18
N ILE A 182 19.68 -15.91 -19.78
CA ILE A 182 18.88 -15.24 -18.75
C ILE A 182 19.04 -16.02 -17.44
N TYR A 183 19.17 -15.26 -16.36
CA TYR A 183 19.16 -15.78 -15.00
C TYR A 183 18.18 -14.98 -14.15
N PHE A 184 17.41 -15.69 -13.35
CA PHE A 184 16.54 -15.11 -12.33
C PHE A 184 16.62 -15.96 -11.07
N SER A 185 16.58 -15.33 -9.90
CA SER A 185 16.46 -16.06 -8.64
C SER A 185 15.53 -15.34 -7.66
N ALA A 186 14.92 -16.15 -6.81
CA ALA A 186 14.12 -15.73 -5.67
C ALA A 186 14.59 -16.46 -4.40
N THR A 187 14.19 -15.98 -3.25
CA THR A 187 14.52 -16.57 -1.96
C THR A 187 13.25 -17.02 -1.23
N PRO A 188 13.30 -18.07 -0.40
CA PRO A 188 12.17 -18.48 0.45
C PRO A 188 11.70 -17.41 1.45
N ARG A 189 12.40 -16.29 1.58
CA ARG A 189 11.96 -15.14 2.40
C ARG A 189 10.56 -14.63 2.03
N TRP A 190 10.10 -14.90 0.82
CA TRP A 190 8.72 -14.61 0.37
C TRP A 190 7.64 -15.39 1.14
N ALA A 191 8.00 -16.46 1.85
CA ALA A 191 7.05 -17.38 2.48
C ALA A 191 7.27 -17.53 3.99
N VAL A 192 7.97 -16.61 4.64
CA VAL A 192 8.23 -16.62 6.08
C VAL A 192 7.88 -15.28 6.72
N ASN A 193 7.53 -15.32 8.00
CA ASN A 193 7.39 -14.13 8.83
C ASN A 193 8.73 -13.74 9.49
N SER A 194 9.57 -14.72 9.80
CA SER A 194 10.90 -14.50 10.39
C SER A 194 11.90 -15.54 9.84
N LEU A 195 13.18 -15.15 9.80
CA LEU A 195 14.23 -15.97 9.16
C LEU A 195 14.59 -17.25 9.92
N ASP A 196 14.19 -17.38 11.18
CA ASP A 196 14.39 -18.57 12.01
C ASP A 196 13.35 -19.67 11.76
N GLN A 197 12.32 -19.40 10.96
CA GLN A 197 11.34 -20.41 10.56
C GLN A 197 11.97 -21.43 9.61
N GLU A 198 11.64 -22.70 9.81
CA GLU A 198 12.06 -23.77 8.91
C GLU A 198 11.19 -23.77 7.64
N VAL A 199 11.84 -23.80 6.48
CA VAL A 199 11.19 -23.91 5.18
C VAL A 199 11.54 -25.19 4.46
N SER A 200 10.62 -25.66 3.61
CA SER A 200 10.90 -26.67 2.59
C SER A 200 10.98 -26.02 1.21
N VAL A 201 11.74 -26.64 0.31
CA VAL A 201 11.73 -26.31 -1.11
C VAL A 201 11.53 -27.59 -1.90
N GLU A 202 10.53 -27.58 -2.77
CA GLU A 202 10.24 -28.64 -3.72
C GLU A 202 10.64 -28.23 -5.11
N ASN A 203 11.31 -29.12 -5.84
CA ASN A 203 11.67 -28.97 -7.26
C ASN A 203 11.00 -30.09 -8.05
N TYR A 204 10.03 -29.74 -8.90
CA TYR A 204 9.24 -30.74 -9.62
C TYR A 204 8.70 -30.20 -10.94
N ARG A 205 8.13 -31.11 -11.75
CA ARG A 205 7.52 -30.79 -13.04
C ARG A 205 6.03 -31.10 -13.00
N SER A 206 5.23 -30.21 -13.59
CA SER A 206 3.80 -30.41 -13.75
C SER A 206 3.41 -30.01 -15.18
N SER A 207 2.93 -30.95 -15.98
CA SER A 207 2.71 -30.74 -17.41
C SER A 207 3.98 -30.19 -18.10
N ASP A 208 3.86 -29.06 -18.79
CA ASP A 208 4.96 -28.38 -19.50
C ASP A 208 5.61 -27.28 -18.65
N ILE A 209 5.48 -27.31 -17.33
CA ILE A 209 5.99 -26.31 -16.41
C ILE A 209 6.97 -26.95 -15.46
N HIS A 210 8.12 -26.30 -15.26
CA HIS A 210 9.06 -26.60 -14.19
C HIS A 210 8.76 -25.66 -13.01
N ILE A 211 8.68 -26.18 -11.81
CA ILE A 211 8.18 -25.47 -10.62
C ILE A 211 9.16 -25.64 -9.46
N LEU A 212 9.52 -24.52 -8.84
CA LEU A 212 10.11 -24.45 -7.52
C LEU A 212 9.06 -23.88 -6.57
N LYS A 213 8.77 -24.63 -5.49
CA LYS A 213 7.76 -24.28 -4.49
C LYS A 213 8.40 -24.24 -3.13
N THR A 214 8.10 -23.22 -2.33
CA THR A 214 8.62 -23.09 -0.96
C THR A 214 7.57 -22.57 0.00
N GLY A 215 7.66 -22.99 1.25
CA GLY A 215 6.82 -22.53 2.36
C GLY A 215 7.36 -23.02 3.68
N THR A 216 6.86 -22.52 4.80
CA THR A 216 7.23 -23.00 6.12
C THR A 216 6.82 -24.46 6.30
N LEU A 217 7.56 -25.23 7.12
CA LEU A 217 7.18 -26.59 7.46
C LEU A 217 5.94 -26.64 8.38
N GLU A 218 5.84 -25.67 9.28
CA GLU A 218 4.78 -25.65 10.30
C GLU A 218 3.40 -25.34 9.69
N GLN A 219 3.33 -24.52 8.64
CA GLN A 219 2.08 -24.14 7.98
C GLN A 219 0.96 -23.73 8.97
N ASN A 220 1.27 -22.79 9.87
CA ASN A 220 0.34 -22.33 10.89
C ASN A 220 -0.69 -21.37 10.26
N VAL A 221 -1.67 -21.94 9.55
CA VAL A 221 -2.65 -21.21 8.73
C VAL A 221 -3.45 -20.24 9.57
N LEU A 222 -3.37 -18.92 9.25
CA LEU A 222 -4.03 -17.83 9.99
C LEU A 222 -3.62 -17.76 11.47
N GLY A 223 -2.46 -18.31 11.83
CA GLY A 223 -2.06 -18.49 13.23
C GLY A 223 -1.45 -17.26 13.90
N LYS A 224 -1.19 -16.19 13.14
CA LYS A 224 -0.67 -14.91 13.65
C LYS A 224 -1.51 -13.76 13.14
N SER A 225 -1.62 -12.69 13.92
CA SER A 225 -2.30 -11.45 13.53
C SER A 225 -1.51 -10.24 13.96
N GLY A 226 -1.58 -9.14 13.21
CA GLY A 226 -0.86 -7.90 13.51
C GLY A 226 -0.53 -7.06 12.29
N ASP A 227 0.12 -5.92 12.52
CA ASP A 227 0.47 -4.97 11.47
C ASP A 227 1.60 -5.50 10.57
N ILE A 228 2.76 -5.76 11.15
CA ILE A 228 3.98 -6.17 10.41
C ILE A 228 4.08 -7.68 10.17
N ILE A 229 2.98 -8.41 10.36
CA ILE A 229 2.93 -9.85 10.11
C ILE A 229 2.96 -10.12 8.62
N CYS A 230 3.94 -10.91 8.18
CA CYS A 230 4.01 -11.49 6.85
C CYS A 230 3.30 -12.85 6.83
N ILE A 231 2.75 -13.22 5.69
CA ILE A 231 2.11 -14.54 5.51
C ILE A 231 3.19 -15.61 5.60
N ASP A 232 3.11 -16.48 6.63
CA ASP A 232 4.02 -17.61 6.87
C ASP A 232 3.31 -18.96 6.75
N TRP A 233 2.15 -18.97 6.13
CA TRP A 233 1.39 -20.14 5.72
C TRP A 233 1.14 -20.10 4.22
N GLY A 234 0.97 -21.28 3.63
CA GLY A 234 0.90 -21.41 2.18
C GLY A 234 2.27 -21.46 1.51
N TYR A 235 2.32 -21.19 0.22
CA TYR A 235 3.51 -21.48 -0.57
C TYR A 235 3.74 -20.40 -1.64
N PHE A 236 5.00 -20.01 -1.77
CA PHE A 236 5.51 -19.26 -2.92
C PHE A 236 5.91 -20.22 -4.04
N TYR A 237 5.63 -19.83 -5.27
CA TYR A 237 5.93 -20.58 -6.49
C TYR A 237 6.74 -19.73 -7.45
N LEU A 238 7.85 -20.29 -7.94
CA LEU A 238 8.57 -19.82 -9.11
C LEU A 238 8.39 -20.88 -10.21
N ALA A 239 7.87 -20.49 -11.37
CA ALA A 239 7.56 -21.41 -12.45
C ALA A 239 8.07 -20.90 -13.81
N GLY A 240 8.64 -21.78 -14.59
CA GLY A 240 9.12 -21.49 -15.95
C GLY A 240 8.63 -22.52 -16.96
N ASN A 241 8.75 -22.20 -18.24
CA ASN A 241 8.47 -23.16 -19.29
C ASN A 241 9.47 -24.32 -19.22
N LEU A 242 8.97 -25.54 -19.36
CA LEU A 242 9.84 -26.70 -19.50
C LEU A 242 10.33 -26.78 -20.96
N SER A 243 11.61 -26.56 -21.18
CA SER A 243 12.27 -26.66 -22.46
C SER A 243 13.70 -27.23 -22.33
N GLU A 244 14.34 -27.61 -23.42
CA GLU A 244 15.75 -28.03 -23.42
C GLU A 244 16.72 -26.87 -23.14
N SER A 245 16.27 -25.63 -23.36
CA SER A 245 17.07 -24.41 -23.15
C SER A 245 16.88 -23.81 -21.74
N SER A 246 15.90 -24.27 -20.94
CA SER A 246 15.62 -23.75 -19.61
C SER A 246 15.93 -24.76 -18.52
N ASP A 247 16.38 -24.27 -17.37
CA ASP A 247 16.66 -25.08 -16.18
C ASP A 247 16.26 -24.36 -14.89
N MET A 248 16.00 -25.15 -13.87
CA MET A 248 15.70 -24.66 -12.51
C MET A 248 16.48 -25.45 -11.46
N SER A 249 17.03 -24.73 -10.48
CA SER A 249 17.87 -25.31 -9.45
C SER A 249 17.64 -24.65 -8.10
N VAL A 250 18.00 -25.35 -7.03
CA VAL A 250 17.96 -24.86 -5.66
C VAL A 250 19.35 -25.01 -5.05
N GLY A 251 19.88 -23.97 -4.45
CA GLY A 251 21.20 -24.02 -3.83
C GLY A 251 21.55 -22.75 -3.07
N THR A 252 22.74 -22.73 -2.48
CA THR A 252 23.25 -21.51 -1.84
C THR A 252 23.54 -20.44 -2.90
N PRO A 253 23.52 -19.14 -2.55
CA PRO A 253 23.90 -18.05 -3.48
C PRO A 253 25.22 -18.32 -4.17
N CYS A 254 26.25 -18.72 -3.42
CA CYS A 254 27.57 -19.04 -3.94
C CYS A 254 27.51 -20.15 -5.00
N SER A 255 26.88 -21.30 -4.70
CA SER A 255 26.83 -22.43 -5.64
C SER A 255 26.06 -22.12 -6.92
N ILE A 256 24.97 -21.40 -6.82
CA ILE A 256 24.09 -21.04 -7.93
C ILE A 256 24.75 -19.98 -8.82
N GLN A 257 25.20 -18.88 -8.23
CA GLN A 257 25.71 -17.72 -8.96
C GLN A 257 27.08 -17.99 -9.57
N GLU A 258 27.98 -18.69 -8.85
CA GLU A 258 29.29 -19.10 -9.37
C GLU A 258 29.16 -20.04 -10.57
N SER A 259 28.25 -21.03 -10.47
CA SER A 259 28.01 -21.95 -11.59
C SER A 259 27.47 -21.21 -12.82
N PHE A 260 26.49 -20.34 -12.63
CA PHE A 260 25.92 -19.59 -13.74
C PHE A 260 26.92 -18.59 -14.33
N ALA A 261 27.60 -17.78 -13.51
CA ALA A 261 28.59 -16.81 -13.98
C ALA A 261 29.78 -17.46 -14.68
N GLY A 262 30.25 -18.61 -14.17
CA GLY A 262 31.43 -19.29 -14.73
C GLY A 262 31.14 -20.20 -15.92
N LYS A 263 29.94 -20.79 -15.99
CA LYS A 263 29.61 -21.84 -16.99
C LYS A 263 28.33 -21.56 -17.77
N GLY A 264 27.55 -20.55 -17.41
CA GLY A 264 26.24 -20.25 -18.01
C GLY A 264 25.16 -21.31 -17.72
N ILE A 265 25.35 -22.17 -16.73
CA ILE A 265 24.42 -23.24 -16.37
C ILE A 265 24.18 -23.25 -14.86
N LEU A 266 23.00 -23.66 -14.46
CA LEU A 266 22.71 -23.92 -13.04
C LEU A 266 23.34 -25.28 -12.60
N PRO A 267 23.70 -25.43 -11.31
CA PRO A 267 24.13 -26.73 -10.80
C PRO A 267 23.00 -27.75 -10.87
N ASP A 268 23.31 -28.99 -11.23
CA ASP A 268 22.32 -30.10 -11.28
C ASP A 268 21.92 -30.54 -9.85
N THR A 269 21.18 -29.66 -9.17
CA THR A 269 20.62 -29.94 -7.87
C THR A 269 19.14 -30.32 -8.01
N LYS A 270 18.88 -31.60 -8.34
CA LYS A 270 17.52 -32.16 -8.39
C LYS A 270 16.91 -32.37 -7.01
N ILE A 271 17.50 -31.79 -5.99
CA ILE A 271 17.19 -32.09 -4.58
C ILE A 271 16.13 -31.12 -4.07
N SER A 272 14.96 -31.67 -3.74
CA SER A 272 14.04 -31.02 -2.80
C SER A 272 14.68 -30.92 -1.43
N ARG A 273 14.67 -29.72 -0.83
CA ARG A 273 15.20 -29.47 0.52
C ARG A 273 14.05 -29.56 1.51
N THR A 274 14.14 -30.46 2.48
CA THR A 274 13.03 -30.77 3.40
C THR A 274 13.02 -29.94 4.67
N SER A 275 14.15 -29.30 5.03
CA SER A 275 14.24 -28.39 6.16
C SER A 275 15.45 -27.49 5.99
N VAL A 276 15.21 -26.17 5.94
CA VAL A 276 16.26 -25.14 5.89
C VAL A 276 15.83 -23.97 6.77
N ARG A 277 16.74 -23.45 7.59
CA ARG A 277 16.54 -22.20 8.35
C ARG A 277 17.32 -21.09 7.68
N LEU A 278 16.62 -20.02 7.28
CA LEU A 278 17.22 -18.89 6.52
C LEU A 278 18.16 -18.01 7.35
N ASP A 279 18.08 -18.08 8.68
CA ASP A 279 19.04 -17.46 9.61
C ASP A 279 20.37 -18.22 9.71
N LYS A 280 20.46 -19.44 9.14
CA LYS A 280 21.65 -20.30 9.15
C LYS A 280 22.21 -20.53 7.76
N GLU A 281 21.38 -20.69 6.76
CA GLU A 281 21.77 -20.94 5.38
C GLU A 281 20.83 -20.22 4.43
N GLU A 282 21.33 -19.27 3.65
CA GLU A 282 20.56 -18.67 2.59
C GLU A 282 20.49 -19.61 1.40
N ILE A 283 19.31 -19.75 0.80
CA ILE A 283 19.09 -20.53 -0.41
C ILE A 283 18.36 -19.71 -1.45
N LEU A 284 18.64 -20.02 -2.72
CA LEU A 284 17.99 -19.44 -3.88
C LEU A 284 17.19 -20.49 -4.63
N LEU A 285 16.04 -20.07 -5.11
CA LEU A 285 15.26 -20.72 -6.16
C LEU A 285 15.65 -20.04 -7.47
N ALA A 286 16.37 -20.74 -8.33
CA ALA A 286 16.96 -20.16 -9.53
C ALA A 286 16.32 -20.71 -10.81
N TYR A 287 16.17 -19.85 -11.79
CA TYR A 287 15.77 -20.14 -13.15
C TYR A 287 16.86 -19.64 -14.11
N SER A 288 17.15 -20.39 -15.13
CA SER A 288 17.98 -19.94 -16.25
C SER A 288 17.38 -20.36 -17.59
N GLU A 289 17.63 -19.56 -18.61
CA GLU A 289 17.29 -19.88 -20.00
C GLU A 289 18.42 -19.47 -20.95
N ASN A 290 18.83 -20.38 -21.81
CA ASN A 290 19.78 -20.11 -22.86
C ASN A 290 19.04 -19.67 -24.14
N LEU A 291 19.16 -18.39 -24.48
CA LEU A 291 18.57 -17.81 -25.70
C LEU A 291 19.42 -18.05 -26.96
N GLY A 292 20.62 -18.65 -26.80
CA GLY A 292 21.56 -18.89 -27.87
C GLY A 292 22.07 -17.61 -28.53
N ASN A 293 22.28 -17.66 -29.83
CA ASN A 293 22.84 -16.54 -30.62
C ASN A 293 21.77 -15.50 -30.95
N VAL A 294 21.63 -14.50 -30.08
CA VAL A 294 20.72 -13.36 -30.27
C VAL A 294 21.30 -12.38 -31.29
N ARG A 295 20.49 -11.98 -32.24
CA ARG A 295 20.81 -11.01 -33.31
C ARG A 295 19.85 -9.81 -33.24
N GLU A 296 19.66 -9.08 -34.34
CA GLU A 296 18.69 -7.98 -34.47
C GLU A 296 17.24 -8.46 -34.22
N ARG A 297 16.90 -9.69 -34.61
CA ARG A 297 15.62 -10.30 -34.27
C ARG A 297 15.60 -10.59 -32.77
N LYS A 298 14.63 -10.06 -32.09
CA LYS A 298 14.44 -10.25 -30.65
C LYS A 298 14.21 -11.72 -30.29
N SER A 299 14.81 -12.11 -29.17
CA SER A 299 14.48 -13.34 -28.42
C SER A 299 13.69 -12.96 -27.18
N GLU A 300 12.63 -13.69 -26.88
CA GLU A 300 11.72 -13.35 -25.78
C GLU A 300 11.34 -14.59 -24.98
N GLY A 301 11.05 -14.36 -23.70
CA GLY A 301 10.56 -15.40 -22.80
C GLY A 301 9.86 -14.78 -21.59
N TYR A 302 9.40 -15.64 -20.70
CA TYR A 302 8.80 -15.23 -19.44
C TYR A 302 8.86 -16.33 -18.39
N LEU A 303 8.79 -15.91 -17.15
CA LEU A 303 8.59 -16.78 -16.00
C LEU A 303 7.37 -16.27 -15.19
N MET A 304 6.85 -17.14 -14.35
CA MET A 304 5.68 -16.88 -13.51
C MET A 304 6.08 -16.97 -12.05
N ILE A 305 5.54 -16.07 -11.25
CA ILE A 305 5.61 -16.13 -9.79
C ILE A 305 4.21 -16.12 -9.22
N GLY A 306 4.02 -16.82 -8.11
CA GLY A 306 2.70 -16.87 -7.51
C GLY A 306 2.73 -17.25 -6.04
N TYR A 307 1.60 -17.06 -5.37
CA TYR A 307 1.42 -17.40 -3.97
C TYR A 307 0.04 -18.02 -3.72
N ASP A 308 0.03 -19.16 -3.02
CA ASP A 308 -1.19 -19.78 -2.49
C ASP A 308 -1.20 -19.65 -0.97
N ASP A 309 -2.07 -18.86 -0.42
CA ASP A 309 -2.18 -18.63 1.02
C ASP A 309 -3.12 -19.63 1.74
N ILE A 310 -3.53 -20.71 1.07
CA ILE A 310 -4.38 -21.80 1.59
C ILE A 310 -5.76 -21.26 2.05
N ALA A 311 -5.78 -20.40 3.05
CA ALA A 311 -6.91 -19.60 3.52
C ALA A 311 -6.44 -18.17 3.72
N SER A 312 -7.21 -17.21 3.19
CA SER A 312 -6.81 -15.80 3.13
C SER A 312 -7.19 -15.01 4.39
N VAL A 313 -8.38 -15.26 4.92
CA VAL A 313 -8.99 -14.50 6.04
C VAL A 313 -9.86 -15.44 6.86
N GLN A 314 -9.89 -15.23 8.17
CA GLN A 314 -10.95 -15.80 9.01
C GLN A 314 -12.04 -14.74 9.23
N TYR A 315 -13.29 -15.08 8.92
CA TYR A 315 -14.44 -14.21 9.11
C TYR A 315 -15.44 -14.84 10.09
N PHE A 316 -15.55 -14.26 11.29
CA PHE A 316 -16.35 -14.78 12.41
C PHE A 316 -16.24 -16.30 12.59
N GLY A 317 -14.98 -16.77 12.73
CA GLY A 317 -14.64 -18.18 12.96
C GLY A 317 -14.64 -19.06 11.72
N LYS A 318 -14.97 -18.56 10.53
CA LYS A 318 -14.93 -19.31 9.27
C LYS A 318 -13.73 -18.90 8.42
N ASN A 319 -12.88 -19.85 8.07
CA ASN A 319 -11.73 -19.63 7.20
C ASN A 319 -12.19 -19.50 5.75
N LEU A 320 -11.92 -18.35 5.15
CA LEU A 320 -12.30 -18.01 3.77
C LEU A 320 -11.10 -18.23 2.84
N LYS A 321 -11.38 -18.79 1.68
CA LYS A 321 -10.38 -19.00 0.61
C LYS A 321 -10.39 -17.83 -0.37
N ALA A 322 -9.23 -17.59 -1.00
CA ALA A 322 -9.12 -16.64 -2.09
C ALA A 322 -10.12 -16.95 -3.22
N TYR A 323 -10.62 -15.89 -3.87
CA TYR A 323 -11.65 -15.99 -4.92
C TYR A 323 -11.22 -16.89 -6.09
N TRP A 324 -9.94 -16.87 -6.51
CA TRP A 324 -9.42 -17.68 -7.61
C TRP A 324 -9.60 -19.18 -7.38
N LYS A 325 -9.72 -19.64 -6.13
CA LYS A 325 -9.95 -21.06 -5.79
C LYS A 325 -11.34 -21.58 -6.20
N LYS A 326 -12.24 -20.69 -6.61
CA LYS A 326 -13.49 -21.10 -7.29
C LYS A 326 -13.22 -21.75 -8.65
N LYS A 327 -12.20 -21.24 -9.35
CA LYS A 327 -11.87 -21.67 -10.73
C LYS A 327 -10.82 -22.77 -10.74
N TYR A 328 -9.82 -22.69 -9.87
CA TYR A 328 -8.70 -23.62 -9.85
C TYR A 328 -8.62 -24.39 -8.54
N PRO A 329 -8.60 -25.74 -8.58
CA PRO A 329 -8.49 -26.56 -7.37
C PRO A 329 -7.08 -26.48 -6.74
N THR A 330 -6.04 -26.25 -7.53
CA THR A 330 -4.63 -26.18 -7.10
C THR A 330 -3.90 -25.03 -7.77
N MET A 331 -2.74 -24.66 -7.23
CA MET A 331 -1.88 -23.64 -7.83
C MET A 331 -1.28 -24.11 -9.16
N GLU A 332 -0.97 -25.39 -9.31
CA GLU A 332 -0.49 -25.98 -10.56
C GLU A 332 -1.51 -25.81 -11.68
N ALA A 333 -2.81 -25.99 -11.38
CA ALA A 333 -3.89 -25.74 -12.36
C ALA A 333 -3.97 -24.25 -12.73
N ALA A 334 -3.77 -23.34 -11.78
CA ALA A 334 -3.73 -21.91 -12.04
C ALA A 334 -2.52 -21.52 -12.89
N LEU A 335 -1.32 -22.08 -12.60
CA LEU A 335 -0.10 -21.85 -13.39
C LEU A 335 -0.22 -22.40 -14.81
N ALA A 336 -0.83 -23.58 -15.00
CA ALA A 336 -1.05 -24.17 -16.31
C ALA A 336 -2.00 -23.31 -17.17
N ASP A 337 -3.09 -22.80 -16.58
CA ASP A 337 -4.01 -21.89 -17.27
C ASP A 337 -3.36 -20.53 -17.55
N ALA A 338 -2.58 -19.99 -16.61
CA ALA A 338 -1.83 -18.76 -16.76
C ALA A 338 -0.82 -18.85 -17.91
N ARG A 339 -0.08 -19.97 -18.03
CA ARG A 339 0.84 -20.25 -19.14
C ARG A 339 0.08 -20.30 -20.48
N LYS A 340 -1.00 -21.07 -20.55
CA LYS A 340 -1.81 -21.23 -21.76
C LYS A 340 -2.39 -19.90 -22.25
N ASN A 341 -2.80 -19.04 -21.33
CA ASN A 341 -3.45 -17.77 -21.63
C ASN A 341 -2.51 -16.56 -21.59
N TYR A 342 -1.18 -16.76 -21.52
CA TYR A 342 -0.20 -15.67 -21.36
C TYR A 342 -0.44 -14.51 -22.33
N ILE A 343 -0.48 -14.78 -23.65
CA ILE A 343 -0.67 -13.75 -24.69
C ILE A 343 -1.99 -12.98 -24.49
N LYS A 344 -3.08 -13.71 -24.21
CA LYS A 344 -4.38 -13.10 -23.94
C LYS A 344 -4.37 -12.22 -22.70
N THR A 345 -3.70 -12.67 -21.65
CA THR A 345 -3.55 -11.91 -20.40
C THR A 345 -2.76 -10.63 -20.64
N MET A 346 -1.64 -10.70 -21.39
CA MET A 346 -0.86 -9.51 -21.74
C MET A 346 -1.68 -8.51 -22.53
N GLN A 347 -2.39 -8.95 -23.58
CA GLN A 347 -3.28 -8.08 -24.35
C GLN A 347 -4.35 -7.41 -23.48
N ARG A 348 -4.93 -8.16 -22.55
CA ARG A 348 -5.93 -7.64 -21.63
C ARG A 348 -5.38 -6.61 -20.66
N CYS A 349 -4.14 -6.79 -20.20
CA CYS A 349 -3.42 -5.81 -19.39
C CYS A 349 -3.10 -4.54 -20.21
N ASP A 350 -2.62 -4.70 -21.44
CA ASP A 350 -2.30 -3.57 -22.34
C ASP A 350 -3.56 -2.71 -22.63
N GLU A 351 -4.71 -3.34 -22.94
CA GLU A 351 -5.98 -2.67 -23.14
C GLU A 351 -6.45 -1.92 -21.87
N TRP A 352 -6.26 -2.56 -20.72
CA TRP A 352 -6.65 -1.97 -19.44
C TRP A 352 -5.76 -0.80 -19.05
N ASP A 353 -4.45 -0.93 -19.19
CA ASP A 353 -3.49 0.13 -18.95
C ASP A 353 -3.76 1.33 -19.85
N TYR A 354 -3.97 1.11 -21.15
CA TYR A 354 -4.36 2.15 -22.08
C TYR A 354 -5.64 2.88 -21.64
N LYS A 355 -6.67 2.11 -21.23
CA LYS A 355 -7.93 2.68 -20.76
C LYS A 355 -7.74 3.56 -19.53
N VAL A 356 -7.06 3.05 -18.50
CA VAL A 356 -6.87 3.79 -17.24
C VAL A 356 -6.03 5.04 -17.46
N MET A 357 -4.94 4.94 -18.24
CA MET A 357 -4.09 6.09 -18.56
C MET A 357 -4.84 7.14 -19.38
N LYS A 358 -5.62 6.74 -20.37
CA LYS A 358 -6.45 7.64 -21.16
C LYS A 358 -7.47 8.36 -20.31
N ASP A 359 -8.23 7.63 -19.47
CA ASP A 359 -9.22 8.20 -18.55
C ASP A 359 -8.58 9.24 -17.61
N ALA A 360 -7.37 8.95 -17.10
CA ALA A 360 -6.66 9.85 -16.21
C ALA A 360 -6.11 11.10 -16.92
N VAL A 361 -5.56 10.95 -18.14
CA VAL A 361 -5.10 12.08 -18.97
C VAL A 361 -6.26 13.01 -19.32
N GLU A 362 -7.41 12.46 -19.71
CA GLU A 362 -8.62 13.24 -20.02
C GLU A 362 -9.17 13.96 -18.80
N ALA A 363 -9.01 13.40 -17.60
CA ALA A 363 -9.49 14.00 -16.37
C ALA A 363 -8.57 15.09 -15.80
N GLY A 364 -7.25 14.91 -15.87
CA GLY A 364 -6.30 15.78 -15.16
C GLY A 364 -4.89 15.84 -15.77
N GLY A 365 -4.71 15.48 -17.05
CA GLY A 365 -3.44 15.62 -17.77
C GLY A 365 -2.39 14.55 -17.44
N GLN A 366 -1.21 14.68 -18.07
CA GLN A 366 -0.17 13.64 -18.06
C GLN A 366 0.42 13.37 -16.65
N GLN A 367 0.78 14.41 -15.90
CA GLN A 367 1.35 14.25 -14.55
C GLN A 367 0.36 13.56 -13.61
N TYR A 368 -0.92 13.89 -13.72
CA TYR A 368 -1.97 13.22 -12.98
C TYR A 368 -2.10 11.73 -13.35
N ALA A 369 -2.02 11.41 -14.63
CA ALA A 369 -2.07 10.01 -15.10
C ALA A 369 -0.89 9.18 -14.56
N GLU A 370 0.30 9.77 -14.46
CA GLU A 370 1.47 9.13 -13.86
C GLU A 370 1.28 8.87 -12.36
N LEU A 371 0.67 9.80 -11.63
CA LEU A 371 0.27 9.57 -10.22
C LEU A 371 -0.75 8.42 -10.10
N CYS A 372 -1.74 8.37 -10.99
CA CYS A 372 -2.71 7.27 -11.04
C CYS A 372 -2.01 5.92 -11.29
N ALA A 373 -1.08 5.86 -12.24
CA ALA A 373 -0.32 4.65 -12.54
C ALA A 373 0.53 4.18 -11.35
N ALA A 374 1.22 5.10 -10.68
CA ALA A 374 2.04 4.81 -9.50
C ALA A 374 1.21 4.28 -8.31
N SER A 375 -0.03 4.74 -8.18
CA SER A 375 -0.93 4.39 -7.07
C SER A 375 -1.73 3.09 -7.33
N TYR A 376 -1.95 2.71 -8.59
CA TYR A 376 -2.93 1.71 -9.00
C TYR A 376 -2.75 0.35 -8.33
N ARG A 377 -1.57 -0.27 -8.51
CA ARG A 377 -1.30 -1.61 -7.97
C ARG A 377 -1.29 -1.62 -6.45
N GLN A 378 -0.73 -0.60 -5.82
CA GLN A 378 -0.69 -0.50 -4.36
C GLN A 378 -2.09 -0.41 -3.76
N ALA A 379 -2.98 0.39 -4.33
CA ALA A 379 -4.36 0.52 -3.89
C ALA A 379 -5.09 -0.83 -3.87
N ILE A 380 -4.86 -1.67 -4.89
CA ILE A 380 -5.52 -2.97 -5.02
C ILE A 380 -4.82 -4.05 -4.18
N SER A 381 -3.48 -4.08 -4.20
CA SER A 381 -2.70 -5.17 -3.58
C SER A 381 -2.79 -5.21 -2.06
N ALA A 382 -3.23 -4.13 -1.41
CA ALA A 382 -3.48 -4.09 0.03
C ALA A 382 -4.80 -4.79 0.43
N HIS A 383 -5.40 -5.59 -0.46
CA HIS A 383 -6.67 -6.26 -0.22
C HIS A 383 -6.61 -7.77 -0.46
N LYS A 384 -7.58 -8.48 0.12
CA LYS A 384 -7.87 -9.90 -0.13
C LYS A 384 -9.26 -10.06 -0.71
N LEU A 385 -9.35 -10.57 -1.94
CA LEU A 385 -10.62 -10.92 -2.59
C LEU A 385 -10.98 -12.36 -2.24
N VAL A 386 -12.08 -12.54 -1.53
CA VAL A 386 -12.52 -13.84 -1.01
C VAL A 386 -14.01 -14.06 -1.24
N CYS A 387 -14.44 -15.31 -1.08
CA CYS A 387 -15.86 -15.67 -1.05
C CYS A 387 -16.29 -15.80 0.41
N GLY A 388 -17.31 -15.06 0.78
CA GLY A 388 -17.93 -15.14 2.08
C GLY A 388 -18.68 -16.46 2.32
N PRO A 389 -19.16 -16.68 3.54
CA PRO A 389 -19.79 -17.95 3.94
C PRO A 389 -21.03 -18.38 3.16
N ALA A 390 -21.77 -17.42 2.59
CA ALA A 390 -22.96 -17.66 1.76
C ALA A 390 -22.67 -17.51 0.25
N GLY A 391 -21.40 -17.29 -0.12
CA GLY A 391 -20.97 -17.14 -1.51
C GLY A 391 -20.91 -15.67 -1.97
N GLU A 392 -21.19 -14.73 -1.08
CA GLU A 392 -21.04 -13.30 -1.28
C GLU A 392 -19.56 -12.93 -1.56
N LEU A 393 -19.35 -11.78 -2.17
CA LEU A 393 -18.01 -11.28 -2.45
C LEU A 393 -17.56 -10.37 -1.31
N PHE A 394 -16.37 -10.61 -0.76
CA PHE A 394 -15.71 -9.70 0.17
C PHE A 394 -14.35 -9.28 -0.36
N PHE A 395 -14.02 -8.00 -0.19
CA PHE A 395 -12.72 -7.44 -0.57
C PHE A 395 -12.13 -6.71 0.63
N PHE A 396 -11.44 -7.48 1.49
CA PHE A 396 -10.90 -6.99 2.75
C PHE A 396 -9.61 -6.21 2.54
N SER A 397 -9.57 -4.97 3.01
CA SER A 397 -8.32 -4.21 3.15
C SER A 397 -7.50 -4.71 4.34
N LYS A 398 -6.16 -4.60 4.24
CA LYS A 398 -5.27 -4.59 5.41
C LYS A 398 -4.71 -3.18 5.56
N GLU A 399 -4.76 -2.63 6.74
CA GLU A 399 -4.10 -1.39 7.10
C GLU A 399 -2.61 -1.64 7.35
N ASN A 400 -1.83 -1.62 6.28
CA ASN A 400 -0.40 -1.94 6.30
C ASN A 400 0.43 -0.82 6.93
N ASN A 401 1.43 -1.20 7.73
CA ASN A 401 2.40 -0.29 8.36
C ASN A 401 1.73 0.87 9.12
N SER A 402 0.70 0.54 9.88
CA SER A 402 -0.08 1.43 10.73
C SER A 402 -0.51 0.69 12.00
N ASN A 403 -1.64 -0.04 11.97
CA ASN A 403 -2.11 -0.84 13.11
C ASN A 403 -2.50 -2.29 12.76
N GLY A 404 -2.51 -2.64 11.50
CA GLY A 404 -2.84 -3.99 11.01
C GLY A 404 -4.33 -4.33 11.01
N SER A 405 -5.23 -3.39 11.19
CA SER A 405 -6.68 -3.63 11.12
C SER A 405 -7.09 -4.20 9.76
N ILE A 406 -8.13 -5.04 9.74
CA ILE A 406 -8.71 -5.62 8.53
C ILE A 406 -10.10 -5.04 8.29
N GLY A 407 -10.36 -4.64 7.04
CA GLY A 407 -11.62 -4.04 6.65
C GLY A 407 -11.86 -2.67 7.30
N THR A 408 -10.80 -1.89 7.48
CA THR A 408 -10.80 -0.57 8.13
C THR A 408 -11.56 0.42 7.27
N VAL A 409 -12.59 1.06 7.84
CA VAL A 409 -13.49 1.93 7.09
C VAL A 409 -12.84 3.26 6.71
N ASP A 410 -12.03 3.86 7.58
CA ASP A 410 -11.30 5.11 7.31
C ASP A 410 -10.10 4.91 6.34
N VAL A 411 -9.69 3.67 6.08
CA VAL A 411 -8.76 3.30 5.01
C VAL A 411 -9.50 3.02 3.69
N THR A 412 -10.68 2.41 3.78
CA THR A 412 -11.56 2.16 2.64
C THR A 412 -12.07 3.46 2.03
N TYR A 413 -12.43 4.44 2.85
CA TYR A 413 -12.97 5.72 2.39
C TYR A 413 -12.00 6.51 1.49
N PRO A 414 -10.77 6.81 1.87
CA PRO A 414 -9.85 7.50 0.98
C PRO A 414 -9.48 6.65 -0.25
N SER A 415 -9.50 5.32 -0.18
CA SER A 415 -9.20 4.46 -1.34
C SER A 415 -10.37 4.31 -2.32
N CYS A 416 -11.61 4.61 -1.93
CA CYS A 416 -12.82 4.29 -2.68
C CYS A 416 -12.90 4.86 -4.11
N PRO A 417 -12.30 6.02 -4.48
CA PRO A 417 -12.46 6.60 -5.81
C PRO A 417 -12.07 5.68 -6.96
N ILE A 418 -11.00 4.89 -6.83
CA ILE A 418 -10.58 3.94 -7.87
C ILE A 418 -11.61 2.83 -8.06
N PHE A 419 -12.19 2.32 -6.98
CA PHE A 419 -13.15 1.22 -7.03
C PHE A 419 -14.52 1.69 -7.55
N ILE A 420 -15.02 2.83 -7.08
CA ILE A 420 -16.26 3.44 -7.59
C ILE A 420 -16.12 3.76 -9.09
N ARG A 421 -14.95 4.21 -9.52
CA ARG A 421 -14.68 4.56 -10.91
C ARG A 421 -14.71 3.35 -11.85
N TYR A 422 -14.17 2.20 -11.43
CA TYR A 422 -13.91 1.08 -12.32
C TYR A 422 -14.72 -0.19 -12.01
N ASN A 423 -15.20 -0.38 -10.78
CA ASN A 423 -16.00 -1.54 -10.42
C ASN A 423 -16.77 -1.34 -9.09
N THR A 424 -18.02 -0.91 -9.17
CA THR A 424 -18.85 -0.69 -7.98
C THR A 424 -19.18 -1.99 -7.22
N GLU A 425 -19.13 -3.17 -7.86
CA GLU A 425 -19.33 -4.45 -7.17
C GLU A 425 -18.18 -4.75 -6.19
N ILE A 426 -16.94 -4.40 -6.57
CA ILE A 426 -15.80 -4.45 -5.65
C ILE A 426 -15.98 -3.45 -4.50
N MET A 427 -16.50 -2.25 -4.79
CA MET A 427 -16.77 -1.27 -3.74
C MET A 427 -17.83 -1.76 -2.76
N LYS A 428 -18.91 -2.41 -3.24
CA LYS A 428 -19.91 -3.06 -2.39
C LYS A 428 -19.27 -4.14 -1.51
N ALA A 429 -18.42 -4.99 -2.11
CA ALA A 429 -17.69 -6.03 -1.41
C ALA A 429 -16.75 -5.51 -0.30
N MET A 430 -16.35 -4.22 -0.36
CA MET A 430 -15.59 -3.55 0.70
C MET A 430 -16.46 -3.03 1.83
N LEU A 431 -17.77 -2.93 1.64
CA LEU A 431 -18.72 -2.44 2.64
C LEU A 431 -19.58 -3.55 3.25
N ASP A 432 -19.84 -4.63 2.52
CA ASP A 432 -20.80 -5.67 2.89
C ASP A 432 -20.47 -6.31 4.25
N PHE A 433 -19.21 -6.52 4.58
CA PHE A 433 -18.83 -7.10 5.87
C PHE A 433 -19.05 -6.12 7.05
N ILE A 434 -18.99 -4.80 6.84
CA ILE A 434 -19.34 -3.79 7.84
C ILE A 434 -20.85 -3.74 8.05
N PHE A 435 -21.63 -3.80 6.96
CA PHE A 435 -23.09 -3.91 7.05
C PHE A 435 -23.51 -5.20 7.78
N ASP A 436 -22.97 -6.36 7.40
CA ASP A 436 -23.25 -7.64 8.08
C ASP A 436 -22.87 -7.56 9.58
N TYR A 437 -21.73 -6.99 9.92
CA TYR A 437 -21.31 -6.83 11.30
C TYR A 437 -22.30 -5.97 12.10
N SER A 438 -22.80 -4.90 11.51
CA SER A 438 -23.75 -3.96 12.14
C SER A 438 -25.17 -4.52 12.20
N GLU A 439 -25.69 -5.09 11.10
CA GLU A 439 -27.06 -5.56 10.97
C GLU A 439 -27.32 -6.90 11.68
N SER A 440 -26.27 -7.73 11.83
CA SER A 440 -26.39 -9.00 12.59
C SER A 440 -26.53 -8.81 14.10
N GLY A 441 -26.42 -7.58 14.61
CA GLY A 441 -26.45 -7.27 16.03
C GLY A 441 -25.18 -7.63 16.80
N ARG A 442 -24.10 -8.03 16.12
CA ARG A 442 -22.77 -8.22 16.74
C ARG A 442 -22.16 -6.87 17.14
N TRP A 443 -22.32 -5.86 16.29
CA TRP A 443 -22.02 -4.46 16.62
C TRP A 443 -23.27 -3.78 17.19
N LYS A 444 -23.17 -3.24 18.41
CA LYS A 444 -24.34 -2.72 19.16
C LYS A 444 -24.37 -1.21 19.32
N LYS A 445 -23.33 -0.51 18.82
CA LYS A 445 -23.25 0.94 18.93
C LYS A 445 -24.07 1.60 17.81
N PRO A 446 -24.56 2.85 18.02
CA PRO A 446 -25.46 3.52 17.07
C PRO A 446 -24.75 4.10 15.84
N PHE A 447 -23.46 3.85 15.67
CA PHE A 447 -22.59 4.31 14.61
C PHE A 447 -21.81 3.15 13.97
N ALA A 448 -21.17 3.38 12.84
CA ALA A 448 -20.41 2.35 12.13
C ALA A 448 -19.13 1.96 12.89
N ALA A 449 -18.74 0.68 12.77
CA ALA A 449 -17.49 0.17 13.34
C ALA A 449 -16.28 0.69 12.55
N HIS A 450 -15.13 0.83 13.21
CA HIS A 450 -13.87 1.20 12.58
C HIS A 450 -13.33 0.08 11.68
N ASP A 451 -13.35 -1.17 12.14
CA ASP A 451 -12.81 -2.34 11.47
C ASP A 451 -13.61 -3.60 11.82
N VAL A 452 -13.23 -4.73 11.25
CA VAL A 452 -13.78 -6.05 11.60
C VAL A 452 -12.75 -6.99 12.23
N GLY A 453 -11.58 -6.48 12.64
CA GLY A 453 -10.55 -7.25 13.34
C GLY A 453 -9.13 -6.81 13.04
N THR A 454 -8.16 -7.63 13.44
CA THR A 454 -6.74 -7.50 13.07
C THR A 454 -6.37 -8.58 12.06
N TYR A 455 -5.78 -8.17 10.91
CA TYR A 455 -5.42 -9.09 9.83
C TYR A 455 -4.60 -10.28 10.34
N PRO A 456 -4.93 -11.53 9.94
CA PRO A 456 -5.96 -11.94 8.98
C PRO A 456 -7.31 -12.34 9.63
N LEU A 457 -7.57 -11.95 10.87
CA LEU A 457 -8.70 -12.38 11.68
C LEU A 457 -9.80 -11.31 11.71
N ALA A 458 -10.80 -11.44 10.84
CA ALA A 458 -11.96 -10.56 10.75
C ALA A 458 -13.10 -11.07 11.67
N ASN A 459 -12.92 -10.96 12.99
CA ASN A 459 -13.81 -11.52 14.00
C ASN A 459 -14.50 -10.46 14.87
N GLY A 460 -14.53 -9.20 14.45
CA GLY A 460 -15.07 -8.05 15.17
C GLY A 460 -13.99 -7.02 15.48
N GLN A 461 -14.39 -5.76 15.65
CA GLN A 461 -13.49 -4.62 15.86
C GLN A 461 -12.48 -4.91 16.97
N THR A 462 -11.22 -4.65 16.68
CA THR A 462 -10.09 -4.77 17.62
C THR A 462 -9.44 -3.42 17.93
N TYR A 463 -9.65 -2.41 17.08
CA TYR A 463 -9.16 -1.07 17.35
C TYR A 463 -9.81 -0.49 18.60
N GLN A 464 -9.01 0.07 19.51
CA GLN A 464 -9.49 0.47 20.84
C GLN A 464 -10.20 1.84 20.85
N GLY A 465 -10.03 2.64 19.81
CA GLY A 465 -10.67 3.95 19.65
C GLY A 465 -11.90 3.87 18.75
N ASP A 466 -13.05 4.35 19.22
CA ASP A 466 -14.18 4.57 18.31
C ASP A 466 -13.99 5.87 17.54
N MET A 467 -14.41 5.87 16.28
CA MET A 467 -14.41 7.03 15.39
C MET A 467 -15.83 7.29 14.86
N PRO A 468 -16.78 7.64 15.75
CA PRO A 468 -18.21 7.52 15.46
C PRO A 468 -18.70 8.42 14.33
N VAL A 469 -18.25 9.66 14.24
CA VAL A 469 -18.64 10.59 13.16
C VAL A 469 -17.88 10.24 11.87
N GLU A 470 -16.60 9.89 12.00
CA GLU A 470 -15.73 9.52 10.90
C GLU A 470 -16.31 8.34 10.12
N GLU A 471 -16.47 7.19 10.78
CA GLU A 471 -16.84 5.93 10.13
C GLU A 471 -18.27 5.93 9.61
N THR A 472 -19.17 6.56 10.37
CA THR A 472 -20.56 6.69 9.95
C THR A 472 -20.69 7.59 8.74
N GLY A 473 -19.93 8.69 8.70
CA GLY A 473 -19.81 9.58 7.55
C GLY A 473 -19.27 8.86 6.32
N ASN A 474 -18.19 8.10 6.51
CA ASN A 474 -17.55 7.31 5.46
C ASN A 474 -18.54 6.33 4.81
N MET A 475 -19.24 5.52 5.61
CA MET A 475 -20.20 4.52 5.10
C MET A 475 -21.33 5.14 4.30
N LEU A 476 -21.90 6.26 4.78
CA LEU A 476 -23.00 6.97 4.09
C LEU A 476 -22.54 7.61 2.78
N ILE A 477 -21.36 8.24 2.75
CA ILE A 477 -20.82 8.87 1.54
C ILE A 477 -20.50 7.81 0.48
N MET A 478 -19.80 6.73 0.86
CA MET A 478 -19.45 5.65 -0.06
C MET A 478 -20.69 4.96 -0.62
N THR A 479 -21.70 4.68 0.20
CA THR A 479 -22.99 4.10 -0.27
C THR A 479 -23.69 5.05 -1.24
N THR A 480 -23.68 6.35 -0.99
CA THR A 480 -24.23 7.35 -1.91
C THR A 480 -23.49 7.39 -3.23
N ALA A 481 -22.15 7.33 -3.17
CA ALA A 481 -21.31 7.33 -4.36
C ALA A 481 -21.54 6.08 -5.24
N ILE A 482 -21.73 4.91 -4.63
CA ILE A 482 -22.13 3.67 -5.32
C ILE A 482 -23.47 3.89 -6.02
N ALA A 483 -24.49 4.40 -5.34
CA ALA A 483 -25.81 4.59 -5.91
C ALA A 483 -25.78 5.56 -7.11
N ILE A 484 -25.03 6.65 -7.03
CA ILE A 484 -24.89 7.61 -8.15
C ILE A 484 -24.09 6.97 -9.30
N ALA A 485 -23.04 6.21 -9.01
CA ALA A 485 -22.25 5.52 -10.03
C ALA A 485 -23.07 4.41 -10.74
N ASP A 486 -23.88 3.65 -10.02
CA ASP A 486 -24.76 2.63 -10.58
C ASP A 486 -25.98 3.25 -11.31
N GLY A 487 -26.40 4.46 -10.93
CA GLY A 487 -27.61 5.12 -11.43
C GLY A 487 -28.90 4.60 -10.77
N ASN A 488 -28.79 3.84 -9.69
CA ASN A 488 -29.90 3.37 -8.87
C ASN A 488 -29.46 3.22 -7.41
N ALA A 489 -30.40 3.14 -6.48
CA ALA A 489 -30.13 3.02 -5.05
C ALA A 489 -30.49 1.61 -4.49
N ASP A 490 -30.47 0.57 -5.31
CA ASP A 490 -30.87 -0.79 -4.91
C ASP A 490 -29.96 -1.35 -3.81
N TYR A 491 -28.67 -1.02 -3.86
CA TYR A 491 -27.72 -1.39 -2.81
C TYR A 491 -28.09 -0.70 -1.48
N ALA A 492 -28.33 0.60 -1.49
CA ALA A 492 -28.73 1.35 -0.30
C ALA A 492 -30.10 0.86 0.25
N ALA A 493 -31.01 0.40 -0.63
CA ALA A 493 -32.32 -0.13 -0.21
C ALA A 493 -32.18 -1.37 0.68
N LYS A 494 -31.17 -2.23 0.43
CA LYS A 494 -30.90 -3.42 1.25
C LYS A 494 -30.51 -3.05 2.68
N HIS A 495 -29.81 -1.94 2.88
CA HIS A 495 -29.26 -1.47 4.14
C HIS A 495 -29.98 -0.24 4.68
N TRP A 496 -31.25 -0.02 4.24
CA TRP A 496 -31.95 1.25 4.50
C TRP A 496 -32.15 1.55 5.97
N GLU A 497 -32.40 0.56 6.79
CA GLU A 497 -32.66 0.75 8.22
C GLU A 497 -31.42 1.24 8.96
N ILE A 498 -30.28 0.59 8.74
CA ILE A 498 -29.03 0.98 9.36
C ILE A 498 -28.52 2.34 8.84
N LEU A 499 -28.66 2.61 7.53
CA LEU A 499 -28.33 3.93 6.95
C LEU A 499 -29.20 5.04 7.55
N THR A 500 -30.48 4.74 7.83
CA THR A 500 -31.37 5.70 8.52
C THR A 500 -30.91 5.94 9.96
N ALA A 501 -30.54 4.90 10.70
CA ALA A 501 -30.03 5.03 12.07
C ALA A 501 -28.77 5.87 12.11
N TRP A 502 -27.80 5.59 11.23
CA TRP A 502 -26.54 6.31 11.10
C TRP A 502 -26.73 7.78 10.72
N SER A 503 -27.69 8.07 9.80
CA SER A 503 -27.98 9.45 9.40
C SER A 503 -28.62 10.25 10.53
N ASN A 504 -29.48 9.64 11.37
CA ASN A 504 -30.03 10.28 12.54
C ASN A 504 -28.93 10.53 13.60
N TYR A 505 -28.01 9.60 13.79
CA TYR A 505 -26.88 9.78 14.68
C TYR A 505 -26.01 10.98 14.25
N LEU A 506 -25.64 11.08 12.96
CA LEU A 506 -24.87 12.22 12.45
C LEU A 506 -25.66 13.54 12.54
N ALA A 507 -26.97 13.51 12.37
CA ALA A 507 -27.83 14.68 12.52
C ALA A 507 -27.78 15.26 13.95
N GLU A 508 -27.54 14.43 14.95
CA GLU A 508 -27.42 14.80 16.34
C GLU A 508 -26.03 15.31 16.73
N VAL A 509 -24.97 14.61 16.30
CA VAL A 509 -23.61 14.87 16.81
C VAL A 509 -22.64 15.44 15.75
N GLY A 510 -22.98 15.40 14.48
CA GLY A 510 -22.02 15.65 13.39
C GLY A 510 -21.70 17.12 13.14
N MET A 511 -22.53 18.07 13.64
CA MET A 511 -22.27 19.50 13.43
C MET A 511 -21.07 20.00 14.22
N ASP A 512 -20.88 19.48 15.41
CA ASP A 512 -19.81 19.88 16.34
C ASP A 512 -19.21 18.63 17.00
N PRO A 513 -18.33 17.90 16.29
CA PRO A 513 -17.82 16.64 16.78
C PRO A 513 -17.03 16.79 18.09
N GLU A 514 -17.28 15.88 19.03
CA GLU A 514 -16.48 15.76 20.26
C GLU A 514 -15.06 15.31 19.92
N ASN A 515 -14.16 15.31 20.92
CA ASN A 515 -12.79 14.84 20.76
C ASN A 515 -12.77 13.35 20.42
N GLN A 516 -12.46 13.04 19.17
CA GLN A 516 -12.37 11.70 18.64
C GLN A 516 -11.29 11.62 17.57
N LEU A 517 -10.90 10.39 17.22
CA LEU A 517 -10.05 10.13 16.06
C LEU A 517 -10.79 10.51 14.78
N CYS A 518 -10.04 10.90 13.78
CA CYS A 518 -10.47 11.15 12.40
C CYS A 518 -9.27 11.00 11.47
N THR A 519 -9.45 11.21 10.18
CA THR A 519 -8.38 11.07 9.18
C THR A 519 -7.18 12.01 9.42
N GLU A 520 -7.35 13.08 10.20
CA GLU A 520 -6.26 14.00 10.58
C GLU A 520 -5.59 13.64 11.93
N ASP A 521 -5.78 12.45 12.43
CA ASP A 521 -5.21 12.01 13.70
C ASP A 521 -3.68 11.91 13.72
N PHE A 522 -3.03 11.91 12.55
CA PHE A 522 -1.57 12.00 12.40
C PHE A 522 -0.96 13.16 13.21
N ALA A 523 -1.68 14.27 13.31
CA ALA A 523 -1.30 15.45 14.09
C ALA A 523 -1.96 15.52 15.47
N GLY A 524 -2.71 14.48 15.88
CA GLY A 524 -3.42 14.35 17.13
C GLY A 524 -4.91 14.65 17.04
N HIS A 525 -5.65 14.14 18.02
CA HIS A 525 -7.11 14.28 18.13
C HIS A 525 -7.53 15.72 18.37
N LEU A 526 -8.71 16.09 17.87
CA LEU A 526 -9.32 17.38 18.09
C LEU A 526 -10.83 17.25 18.32
N ALA A 527 -11.34 17.98 19.33
CA ALA A 527 -12.75 18.35 19.37
C ALA A 527 -13.01 19.50 18.38
N HIS A 528 -14.25 19.69 18.03
CA HIS A 528 -14.71 20.81 17.19
C HIS A 528 -14.09 20.85 15.78
N ASN A 529 -13.60 19.69 15.27
CA ASN A 529 -12.91 19.57 14.01
C ASN A 529 -13.81 19.97 12.83
N ALA A 530 -13.41 21.01 12.10
CA ALA A 530 -14.21 21.57 11.02
C ALA A 530 -14.30 20.64 9.80
N ASN A 531 -13.25 19.87 9.49
CA ASN A 531 -13.28 18.93 8.36
C ASN A 531 -14.06 17.64 8.69
N LEU A 532 -14.07 17.20 9.95
CA LEU A 532 -14.92 16.10 10.40
C LEU A 532 -16.41 16.49 10.37
N SER A 533 -16.73 17.73 10.77
CA SER A 533 -18.07 18.30 10.58
C SER A 533 -18.47 18.38 9.11
N ALA A 534 -17.55 18.75 8.21
CA ALA A 534 -17.77 18.74 6.77
C ALA A 534 -18.14 17.34 6.25
N LYS A 535 -17.47 16.29 6.73
CA LYS A 535 -17.81 14.89 6.42
C LYS A 535 -19.24 14.55 6.81
N ALA A 536 -19.66 14.89 8.03
CA ALA A 536 -21.02 14.64 8.51
C ALA A 536 -22.06 15.37 7.64
N ILE A 537 -21.80 16.60 7.23
CA ILE A 537 -22.67 17.37 6.32
C ILE A 537 -22.82 16.67 4.98
N MET A 538 -21.71 16.21 4.38
CA MET A 538 -21.74 15.46 3.11
C MET A 538 -22.49 14.13 3.24
N ALA A 539 -22.32 13.43 4.35
CA ALA A 539 -23.02 12.17 4.63
C ALA A 539 -24.53 12.36 4.74
N ILE A 540 -24.98 13.38 5.49
CA ILE A 540 -26.40 13.75 5.66
C ILE A 540 -27.00 14.15 4.31
N ALA A 541 -26.29 14.94 3.50
CA ALA A 541 -26.71 15.30 2.16
C ALA A 541 -26.83 14.06 1.26
N GLY A 542 -25.84 13.18 1.32
CA GLY A 542 -25.83 11.89 0.61
C GLY A 542 -27.04 11.03 0.96
N TYR A 543 -27.38 10.90 2.24
CA TYR A 543 -28.57 10.18 2.65
C TYR A 543 -29.86 10.83 2.10
N GLY A 544 -29.93 12.17 2.09
CA GLY A 544 -31.03 12.90 1.45
C GLY A 544 -31.17 12.53 -0.04
N ARG A 545 -30.04 12.41 -0.76
CA ARG A 545 -29.99 11.98 -2.16
C ARG A 545 -30.41 10.51 -2.35
N LEU A 546 -29.98 9.59 -1.47
CA LEU A 546 -30.44 8.20 -1.46
C LEU A 546 -31.94 8.10 -1.24
N ALA A 547 -32.49 8.89 -0.31
CA ALA A 547 -33.93 8.95 -0.06
C ALA A 547 -34.73 9.45 -1.28
N GLU A 548 -34.19 10.42 -2.01
CA GLU A 548 -34.78 10.88 -3.28
C GLU A 548 -34.80 9.76 -4.32
N MET A 549 -33.67 9.07 -4.52
CA MET A 549 -33.55 7.95 -5.48
C MET A 549 -34.48 6.77 -5.12
N LEU A 550 -34.79 6.59 -3.84
CA LEU A 550 -35.71 5.56 -3.33
C LEU A 550 -37.16 6.02 -3.21
N ASN A 551 -37.52 7.17 -3.81
CA ASN A 551 -38.87 7.74 -3.76
C ASN A 551 -39.42 7.93 -2.32
N LYS A 552 -38.55 8.43 -1.41
CA LYS A 552 -38.88 8.76 -0.01
C LYS A 552 -38.86 10.30 0.21
N PRO A 553 -39.81 11.05 -0.37
CA PRO A 553 -39.71 12.52 -0.50
C PRO A 553 -39.60 13.25 0.85
N GLU A 554 -40.30 12.81 1.88
CA GLU A 554 -40.25 13.44 3.21
C GLU A 554 -38.83 13.36 3.83
N LYS A 555 -38.19 12.20 3.73
CA LYS A 555 -36.82 12.02 4.20
C LYS A 555 -35.84 12.78 3.31
N ALA A 556 -36.00 12.73 2.00
CA ALA A 556 -35.17 13.47 1.05
C ALA A 556 -35.18 14.96 1.38
N LYS A 557 -36.37 15.57 1.50
CA LYS A 557 -36.51 16.98 1.86
C LYS A 557 -35.89 17.30 3.23
N LYS A 558 -36.24 16.51 4.26
CA LYS A 558 -35.75 16.71 5.64
C LYS A 558 -34.23 16.77 5.71
N PHE A 559 -33.54 15.76 5.15
CA PHE A 559 -32.09 15.62 5.28
C PHE A 559 -31.33 16.56 4.35
N THR A 560 -31.83 16.85 3.13
CA THR A 560 -31.25 17.85 2.25
C THR A 560 -31.32 19.26 2.82
N GLU A 561 -32.48 19.65 3.38
CA GLU A 561 -32.62 20.97 4.03
C GLU A 561 -31.77 21.05 5.32
N MET A 562 -31.65 19.96 6.04
CA MET A 562 -30.77 19.87 7.22
C MET A 562 -29.32 20.11 6.82
N ALA A 563 -28.80 19.38 5.81
CA ALA A 563 -27.43 19.54 5.33
C ALA A 563 -27.14 20.98 4.86
N LYS A 564 -28.08 21.62 4.16
CA LYS A 564 -27.96 23.04 3.76
C LYS A 564 -27.86 23.97 4.96
N ARG A 565 -28.69 23.78 5.98
CA ARG A 565 -28.60 24.58 7.22
C ARG A 565 -27.29 24.35 7.95
N MET A 566 -26.84 23.10 8.04
CA MET A 566 -25.56 22.77 8.65
C MET A 566 -24.39 23.38 7.88
N ALA A 567 -24.42 23.40 6.54
CA ALA A 567 -23.39 24.05 5.72
C ALA A 567 -23.26 25.56 5.97
N ILE A 568 -24.40 26.25 6.12
CA ILE A 568 -24.42 27.68 6.45
C ILE A 568 -23.86 27.94 7.85
N GLU A 569 -24.27 27.12 8.84
CA GLU A 569 -23.76 27.23 10.21
C GLU A 569 -22.28 26.87 10.29
N TRP A 570 -21.84 25.84 9.54
CA TRP A 570 -20.44 25.47 9.42
C TRP A 570 -19.59 26.64 8.91
N GLU A 571 -20.03 27.28 7.82
CA GLU A 571 -19.33 28.44 7.26
C GLU A 571 -19.19 29.55 8.29
N ARG A 572 -20.29 29.88 9.00
CA ARG A 572 -20.30 30.92 10.04
C ARG A 572 -19.32 30.63 11.19
N ARG A 573 -19.19 29.35 11.59
CA ARG A 573 -18.33 28.93 12.72
C ARG A 573 -16.88 28.80 12.32
N ALA A 574 -16.62 28.30 11.12
CA ALA A 574 -15.27 28.04 10.62
C ALA A 574 -14.60 29.27 9.98
N ASP A 575 -15.33 30.32 9.64
CA ASP A 575 -14.78 31.47 8.92
C ASP A 575 -13.65 32.16 9.69
N ASP A 576 -12.52 32.35 9.01
CA ASP A 576 -11.34 33.04 9.53
C ASP A 576 -10.70 33.99 8.47
N GLY A 577 -11.56 34.69 7.74
CA GLY A 577 -11.18 35.66 6.72
C GLY A 577 -10.91 35.00 5.36
N ASP A 578 -9.67 34.76 4.99
CA ASP A 578 -9.28 34.21 3.69
C ASP A 578 -9.26 32.67 3.65
N HIS A 579 -9.55 31.99 4.76
CA HIS A 579 -9.61 30.53 4.90
C HIS A 579 -10.66 30.10 5.93
N TYR A 580 -10.76 28.78 6.19
CA TYR A 580 -11.58 28.21 7.26
C TYR A 580 -10.71 27.47 8.28
N ARG A 581 -11.08 27.57 9.56
CA ARG A 581 -10.34 27.03 10.71
C ARG A 581 -10.17 25.51 10.65
N LEU A 582 -9.14 25.02 11.32
CA LEU A 582 -8.96 23.59 11.63
C LEU A 582 -10.05 23.07 12.58
N ALA A 583 -10.29 23.82 13.67
CA ALA A 583 -11.37 23.57 14.62
C ALA A 583 -12.15 24.88 14.90
N PHE A 584 -13.45 24.77 15.17
CA PHE A 584 -14.33 25.93 15.31
C PHE A 584 -13.91 26.93 16.39
N ASP A 585 -13.24 26.45 17.43
CA ASP A 585 -12.78 27.23 18.59
C ASP A 585 -11.31 27.67 18.48
N MET A 586 -10.63 27.39 17.34
CA MET A 586 -9.20 27.66 17.15
C MET A 586 -8.97 28.72 16.05
N PRO A 587 -9.14 30.00 16.32
CA PRO A 587 -8.85 31.06 15.33
C PRO A 587 -7.37 31.10 14.94
N GLY A 588 -7.06 31.49 13.71
CA GLY A 588 -5.71 31.51 13.15
C GLY A 588 -5.17 30.15 12.72
N THR A 589 -6.01 29.11 12.75
CA THR A 589 -5.65 27.76 12.30
C THR A 589 -6.35 27.40 11.01
N TRP A 590 -5.79 26.46 10.26
CA TRP A 590 -6.38 25.95 9.02
C TRP A 590 -6.09 24.46 8.81
N SER A 591 -6.92 23.78 8.02
CA SER A 591 -6.69 22.44 7.50
C SER A 591 -7.25 22.29 6.11
N GLN A 592 -6.86 21.26 5.39
CA GLN A 592 -7.53 20.88 4.14
C GLN A 592 -8.99 20.46 4.42
N LYS A 593 -9.95 20.98 3.67
CA LYS A 593 -11.38 20.63 3.77
C LYS A 593 -11.77 19.62 2.68
N TYR A 594 -10.91 18.62 2.46
CA TYR A 594 -11.02 17.65 1.37
C TYR A 594 -12.37 16.92 1.35
N ASN A 595 -13.05 16.75 2.48
CA ASN A 595 -14.36 16.09 2.53
C ASN A 595 -15.44 16.84 1.72
N PHE A 596 -15.31 18.15 1.51
CA PHE A 596 -16.25 18.90 0.68
C PHE A 596 -16.18 18.57 -0.82
N VAL A 597 -15.15 17.86 -1.28
CA VAL A 597 -15.06 17.41 -2.67
C VAL A 597 -16.29 16.60 -3.10
N TRP A 598 -16.93 15.90 -2.17
CA TRP A 598 -18.09 15.07 -2.45
C TRP A 598 -19.33 15.88 -2.87
N ASP A 599 -19.49 17.12 -2.43
CA ASP A 599 -20.57 17.99 -2.94
C ASP A 599 -20.47 18.16 -4.45
N LYS A 600 -19.25 18.39 -4.95
CA LYS A 600 -18.95 18.56 -6.38
C LYS A 600 -19.04 17.24 -7.13
N VAL A 601 -18.37 16.19 -6.64
CA VAL A 601 -18.25 14.88 -7.29
C VAL A 601 -19.62 14.17 -7.41
N LEU A 602 -20.42 14.23 -6.35
CA LEU A 602 -21.75 13.61 -6.32
C LEU A 602 -22.85 14.52 -6.85
N GLY A 603 -22.58 15.83 -7.02
CA GLY A 603 -23.55 16.82 -7.47
C GLY A 603 -24.67 17.05 -6.46
N LEU A 604 -24.34 17.10 -5.18
CA LEU A 604 -25.31 17.30 -4.08
C LEU A 604 -25.83 18.73 -4.05
N ASN A 605 -25.00 19.71 -4.45
CA ASN A 605 -25.32 21.14 -4.57
C ASN A 605 -25.90 21.74 -3.25
N ILE A 606 -25.25 21.46 -2.14
CA ILE A 606 -25.66 22.00 -0.83
C ILE A 606 -24.73 23.11 -0.33
N LEU A 607 -23.47 23.12 -0.79
CA LEU A 607 -22.50 24.13 -0.40
C LEU A 607 -22.64 25.40 -1.22
N PRO A 608 -22.52 26.60 -0.62
CA PRO A 608 -22.24 27.81 -1.35
C PRO A 608 -20.90 27.71 -2.12
N ASP A 609 -20.89 28.05 -3.40
CA ASP A 609 -19.69 27.99 -4.27
C ASP A 609 -18.46 28.69 -3.68
N ARG A 610 -18.67 29.76 -2.90
CA ARG A 610 -17.59 30.53 -2.28
C ARG A 610 -16.74 29.72 -1.30
N ILE A 611 -17.29 28.65 -0.69
CA ILE A 611 -16.55 27.84 0.30
C ILE A 611 -15.35 27.17 -0.37
N MET A 612 -15.59 26.36 -1.42
CA MET A 612 -14.51 25.67 -2.12
C MET A 612 -13.54 26.66 -2.81
N LYS A 613 -14.07 27.76 -3.38
CA LYS A 613 -13.23 28.80 -4.02
C LYS A 613 -12.27 29.46 -3.02
N LYS A 614 -12.75 29.78 -1.83
CA LYS A 614 -11.93 30.36 -0.75
C LYS A 614 -10.81 29.41 -0.35
N GLU A 615 -11.13 28.15 -0.09
CA GLU A 615 -10.15 27.13 0.31
C GLU A 615 -9.11 26.88 -0.78
N VAL A 616 -9.51 26.67 -2.04
CA VAL A 616 -8.57 26.46 -3.15
C VAL A 616 -7.64 27.67 -3.33
N ALA A 617 -8.16 28.89 -3.24
CA ALA A 617 -7.34 30.10 -3.32
C ALA A 617 -6.34 30.22 -2.17
N PHE A 618 -6.70 29.76 -0.98
CA PHE A 618 -5.81 29.68 0.18
C PHE A 618 -4.76 28.59 0.02
N TYR A 619 -5.14 27.39 -0.43
CA TYR A 619 -4.23 26.26 -0.62
C TYR A 619 -3.12 26.57 -1.64
N LEU A 620 -3.45 27.23 -2.76
CA LEU A 620 -2.47 27.64 -3.78
C LEU A 620 -1.36 28.54 -3.22
N LYS A 621 -1.65 29.32 -2.18
CA LYS A 621 -0.67 30.22 -1.54
C LYS A 621 0.17 29.53 -0.46
N ASN A 622 -0.31 28.40 0.08
CA ASN A 622 0.28 27.77 1.26
C ASN A 622 0.98 26.42 0.97
N GLN A 623 1.23 26.12 -0.30
CA GLN A 623 1.98 24.92 -0.69
C GLN A 623 3.47 25.06 -0.36
N ASN A 624 4.06 23.99 0.09
CA ASN A 624 5.51 23.81 0.20
C ASN A 624 6.08 23.23 -1.11
N LYS A 625 7.39 22.98 -1.13
CA LYS A 625 8.13 22.45 -2.30
C LYS A 625 7.51 21.17 -2.87
N TYR A 626 6.95 20.29 -2.01
CA TYR A 626 6.43 18.99 -2.39
C TYR A 626 4.93 18.81 -2.11
N GLY A 627 4.22 19.85 -1.77
CA GLY A 627 2.76 19.83 -1.65
C GLY A 627 2.20 20.69 -0.53
N LEU A 628 0.89 20.59 -0.39
CA LEU A 628 0.14 21.27 0.63
C LEU A 628 0.19 20.47 1.94
N PRO A 629 0.56 21.06 3.08
CA PRO A 629 0.38 20.42 4.38
C PRO A 629 -1.09 20.08 4.63
N LEU A 630 -1.34 19.05 5.42
CA LEU A 630 -2.69 18.64 5.81
C LEU A 630 -3.39 19.74 6.64
N ASP A 631 -2.62 20.36 7.55
CA ASP A 631 -3.03 21.50 8.37
C ASP A 631 -1.79 22.30 8.84
N ASN A 632 -2.02 23.34 9.63
CA ASN A 632 -0.94 24.22 10.12
C ASN A 632 -0.18 23.70 11.35
N ARG A 633 -0.49 22.52 11.87
CA ARG A 633 0.22 21.93 13.03
C ARG A 633 1.58 21.39 12.64
N PHE A 634 1.71 20.83 11.42
CA PHE A 634 2.95 20.28 10.88
C PHE A 634 3.08 20.57 9.39
N THR A 635 4.26 20.31 8.84
CA THR A 635 4.54 20.41 7.40
C THR A 635 4.22 19.12 6.63
N TRP A 636 3.42 18.25 7.20
CA TRP A 636 3.08 16.92 6.65
C TRP A 636 1.97 16.98 5.63
N GLY A 637 2.18 16.35 4.50
CA GLY A 637 1.19 16.17 3.45
C GLY A 637 0.64 14.75 3.39
N LYS A 638 -0.56 14.64 2.79
CA LYS A 638 -1.20 13.38 2.44
C LYS A 638 -1.51 13.40 0.94
N THR A 639 -1.06 12.38 0.20
CA THR A 639 -1.20 12.36 -1.27
C THR A 639 -2.66 12.33 -1.72
N ASP A 640 -3.46 11.47 -1.12
CA ASP A 640 -4.88 11.27 -1.40
C ASP A 640 -5.70 12.52 -1.07
N ASP A 641 -5.61 13.02 0.17
CA ASP A 641 -6.37 14.19 0.64
C ASP A 641 -6.03 15.46 -0.15
N THR A 642 -4.76 15.62 -0.54
CA THR A 642 -4.34 16.76 -1.36
C THR A 642 -4.92 16.68 -2.78
N VAL A 643 -5.00 15.48 -3.40
CA VAL A 643 -5.68 15.31 -4.70
C VAL A 643 -7.19 15.56 -4.58
N TRP A 644 -7.82 15.21 -3.46
CA TRP A 644 -9.22 15.52 -3.20
C TRP A 644 -9.43 17.04 -3.10
N SER A 645 -8.59 17.72 -2.32
CA SER A 645 -8.58 19.19 -2.19
C SER A 645 -8.35 19.86 -3.55
N ALA A 646 -7.40 19.36 -4.35
CA ALA A 646 -7.16 19.85 -5.71
C ALA A 646 -8.37 19.65 -6.64
N THR A 647 -9.12 18.53 -6.46
CA THR A 647 -10.31 18.25 -7.27
C THR A 647 -11.45 19.26 -7.00
N MET A 648 -11.44 19.96 -5.86
CA MET A 648 -12.38 21.06 -5.61
C MET A 648 -12.18 22.25 -6.55
N ALA A 649 -10.98 22.42 -7.13
CA ALA A 649 -10.68 23.51 -8.03
C ALA A 649 -11.63 23.59 -9.24
N ASP A 650 -12.05 24.80 -9.62
CA ASP A 650 -12.92 25.03 -10.79
C ASP A 650 -12.12 25.01 -12.10
N SER A 651 -10.87 25.50 -12.07
CA SER A 651 -9.99 25.55 -13.23
C SER A 651 -9.04 24.37 -13.29
N GLU A 652 -8.72 23.92 -14.50
CA GLU A 652 -7.67 22.91 -14.71
C GLU A 652 -6.30 23.44 -14.30
N GLY A 653 -6.02 24.73 -14.45
CA GLY A 653 -4.77 25.37 -14.04
C GLY A 653 -4.53 25.25 -12.54
N ASP A 654 -5.53 25.55 -11.71
CA ASP A 654 -5.44 25.43 -10.25
C ASP A 654 -5.27 23.98 -9.82
N PHE A 655 -5.97 23.04 -10.48
CA PHE A 655 -5.78 21.62 -10.24
C PHE A 655 -4.33 21.20 -10.51
N GLN A 656 -3.79 21.55 -11.67
CA GLN A 656 -2.41 21.22 -12.05
C GLN A 656 -1.38 21.84 -11.09
N GLU A 657 -1.62 23.07 -10.62
CA GLU A 657 -0.74 23.74 -9.68
C GLU A 657 -0.70 23.01 -8.31
N LEU A 658 -1.85 22.49 -7.85
CA LEU A 658 -1.95 21.74 -6.60
C LEU A 658 -1.35 20.33 -6.68
N ILE A 659 -1.44 19.65 -7.82
CA ILE A 659 -0.93 18.26 -7.95
C ILE A 659 0.53 18.17 -8.37
N ARG A 660 1.09 19.21 -9.01
CA ARG A 660 2.48 19.21 -9.47
C ARG A 660 3.49 18.95 -8.36
N PRO A 661 3.36 19.52 -7.14
CA PRO A 661 4.26 19.20 -6.03
C PRO A 661 4.16 17.75 -5.56
N ILE A 662 2.98 17.11 -5.62
CA ILE A 662 2.81 15.68 -5.31
C ILE A 662 3.54 14.84 -6.36
N TRP A 663 3.36 15.15 -7.62
CA TRP A 663 4.09 14.50 -8.73
C TRP A 663 5.61 14.61 -8.53
N LYS A 664 6.07 15.78 -8.09
CA LYS A 664 7.47 16.02 -7.75
C LYS A 664 7.92 15.16 -6.57
N TYR A 665 7.12 15.05 -5.50
CA TYR A 665 7.38 14.14 -4.38
C TYR A 665 7.60 12.70 -4.86
N VAL A 666 6.67 12.17 -5.64
CA VAL A 666 6.74 10.77 -6.13
C VAL A 666 7.99 10.52 -6.99
N ASN A 667 8.45 11.51 -7.75
CA ASN A 667 9.63 11.38 -8.62
C ASN A 667 10.97 11.69 -7.94
N GLU A 668 10.98 12.54 -6.91
CA GLU A 668 12.23 13.03 -6.31
C GLU A 668 12.52 12.47 -4.91
N THR A 669 11.57 11.74 -4.29
CA THR A 669 11.79 11.17 -2.96
C THR A 669 13.02 10.26 -2.94
N SER A 670 13.86 10.42 -1.92
CA SER A 670 14.99 9.52 -1.66
C SER A 670 14.54 8.21 -0.99
N SER A 671 13.33 8.18 -0.45
CA SER A 671 12.76 7.02 0.25
C SER A 671 12.53 5.85 -0.72
N ARG A 672 13.14 4.70 -0.44
CA ARG A 672 13.04 3.46 -1.25
C ARG A 672 12.05 2.49 -0.61
N VAL A 673 10.80 2.94 -0.47
CA VAL A 673 9.68 2.20 0.13
C VAL A 673 8.48 2.23 -0.84
N PRO A 674 7.50 1.34 -0.68
CA PRO A 674 6.20 1.51 -1.35
C PRO A 674 5.65 2.92 -1.08
N LEU A 675 4.91 3.47 -2.03
CA LEU A 675 4.46 4.86 -1.97
C LEU A 675 3.86 5.21 -0.60
N GLY A 676 4.54 6.13 0.11
CA GLY A 676 4.06 6.68 1.36
C GLY A 676 2.96 7.70 1.08
N ASP A 677 1.80 7.47 1.66
CA ASP A 677 0.69 8.43 1.57
C ASP A 677 0.95 9.65 2.47
N TRP A 678 1.63 9.47 3.58
CA TRP A 678 2.04 10.48 4.53
C TRP A 678 3.52 10.83 4.36
N TYR A 679 3.83 12.09 4.08
CA TYR A 679 5.18 12.53 3.74
C TYR A 679 5.45 13.98 4.16
N GLU A 680 6.74 14.34 4.23
CA GLU A 680 7.21 15.69 4.57
C GLU A 680 7.21 16.58 3.31
N THR A 681 6.43 17.64 3.33
CA THR A 681 6.27 18.54 2.17
C THR A 681 7.46 19.44 1.89
N LEU A 682 8.45 19.50 2.79
CA LEU A 682 9.66 20.30 2.62
C LEU A 682 10.79 19.54 1.90
N ASN A 683 10.96 18.24 2.16
CA ASN A 683 12.11 17.45 1.69
C ASN A 683 11.76 16.13 0.98
N ALA A 684 10.47 15.80 0.87
CA ALA A 684 9.98 14.58 0.22
C ALA A 684 10.28 13.24 0.95
N ASP A 685 10.63 13.27 2.23
CA ASP A 685 10.76 12.05 3.01
C ASP A 685 9.38 11.46 3.33
N TYR A 686 9.20 10.13 3.17
CA TYR A 686 7.99 9.50 3.71
C TYR A 686 7.98 9.56 5.24
N ILE A 687 6.80 9.62 5.83
CA ILE A 687 6.60 9.58 7.28
C ILE A 687 5.75 8.36 7.61
N ASN A 688 6.30 7.44 8.40
CA ASN A 688 5.66 6.27 9.00
C ASN A 688 4.85 5.35 8.05
N PHE A 689 3.70 5.82 7.52
CA PHE A 689 2.80 4.98 6.73
C PHE A 689 3.28 4.75 5.30
N ARG A 690 3.16 3.51 4.85
CA ARG A 690 3.51 3.06 3.50
C ARG A 690 2.70 1.83 3.11
N ALA A 691 2.63 1.51 1.83
CA ALA A 691 1.95 0.34 1.31
C ALA A 691 0.44 0.26 1.64
N ARG A 692 -0.20 1.39 1.98
CA ARG A 692 -1.63 1.44 2.28
C ARG A 692 -2.46 1.65 1.01
N SER A 693 -3.71 1.16 1.03
CA SER A 693 -4.64 1.31 -0.10
C SER A 693 -5.14 2.72 -0.32
N VAL A 694 -5.00 3.61 0.67
CA VAL A 694 -5.51 4.99 0.64
C VAL A 694 -5.07 5.78 -0.61
N VAL A 695 -3.94 5.42 -1.19
CA VAL A 695 -3.45 6.02 -2.45
C VAL A 695 -4.43 5.83 -3.64
N GLY A 696 -5.43 4.96 -3.52
CA GLY A 696 -6.56 4.89 -4.45
C GLY A 696 -7.35 6.18 -4.56
N GLY A 697 -7.26 7.06 -3.55
CA GLY A 697 -7.83 8.40 -3.52
C GLY A 697 -7.28 9.34 -4.59
N VAL A 698 -6.10 9.08 -5.11
CA VAL A 698 -5.54 9.80 -6.26
C VAL A 698 -6.50 9.77 -7.46
N PHE A 699 -7.36 8.75 -7.59
CA PHE A 699 -8.35 8.65 -8.65
C PHE A 699 -9.58 9.56 -8.49
N MET A 700 -9.65 10.42 -7.49
CA MET A 700 -10.80 11.31 -7.24
C MET A 700 -11.13 12.22 -8.44
N LYS A 701 -10.14 12.80 -9.09
CA LYS A 701 -10.37 13.65 -10.29
C LYS A 701 -10.91 12.83 -11.48
N SER A 702 -10.43 11.59 -11.65
CA SER A 702 -10.95 10.68 -12.68
C SER A 702 -12.40 10.28 -12.39
N LEU A 703 -12.74 10.06 -11.10
CA LEU A 703 -14.11 9.79 -10.67
C LEU A 703 -15.02 11.00 -10.91
N ASP A 704 -14.59 12.21 -10.54
CA ASP A 704 -15.32 13.46 -10.80
C ASP A 704 -15.62 13.62 -12.31
N HIS A 705 -14.59 13.46 -13.15
CA HIS A 705 -14.75 13.53 -14.61
C HIS A 705 -15.78 12.51 -15.12
N TYR A 706 -15.70 11.27 -14.67
CA TYR A 706 -16.62 10.20 -15.04
C TYR A 706 -18.07 10.50 -14.65
N LEU A 707 -18.30 10.83 -13.37
CA LEU A 707 -19.65 11.07 -12.88
C LEU A 707 -20.29 12.30 -13.47
N ARG A 708 -19.52 13.36 -13.76
CA ARG A 708 -20.02 14.54 -14.48
C ARG A 708 -20.45 14.20 -15.92
N ASN A 709 -19.67 13.39 -16.63
CA ASN A 709 -20.02 12.96 -17.98
C ASN A 709 -21.26 12.06 -18.01
N LYS A 710 -21.47 11.25 -16.96
CA LYS A 710 -22.64 10.42 -16.80
C LYS A 710 -23.92 11.20 -16.49
N ARG A 711 -23.79 12.38 -15.86
CA ARG A 711 -24.92 13.28 -15.56
C ARG A 711 -25.33 14.16 -16.74
N LYS A 712 -24.46 14.39 -17.75
CA LYS A 712 -24.77 15.08 -19.01
C LYS A 712 -25.59 14.20 -19.95
#